data_d40e4bed062afd07b79833feb880231a
#
_entry.id   d40e4bed062afd07b79833feb880231a
#
_cell.length_a   1.000
_cell.length_b   1.000
_cell.length_c   1.000
_cell.angle_alpha   90.00
_cell.angle_beta   90.00
_cell.angle_gamma   90.00
#
_symmetry.space_group_name_H-M   'P 1'
#
loop_
_entity.id
_entity.type
_entity.pdbx_description
1 polymer ?
#
loop_
_entity_poly.entity_id
_entity_poly.type
_entity_poly.pdbx_seq_one_letter_code
_entity_poly.pdbx_strand_id
1 'polypeptide(L)'
;MAQTIAEIEDRSVISPMMQKYIETKEANKDCILFYRLGDFYEMFFEDALIAARELEITLTGKDCGLPERAPMAGIPHHAAEVYAEKLIEKGYKVAICEQLEDPKTTKGLVKRGVIRILTPGTIVESNLLEEKKNNYIMSICKSGIYFGISVCDISTGEFYSSEIKSENNFALLLDEIARFAPSEIIANSMMFECQEEMNKIRERFSIYMSRFSDKFFTDDVGDLALDYNIIENKKEVTNLKEKSLAVKSINALLEYLNETQMTSLEHINTITIYNLSKYMALDINARRNLEITEKMRDKSKKGTLLWVLDKTSTSMGGRLLRRWLNDPLLEVKDIQERLDAVKELKDNMMLRGEITDTLKKVYDIERLAGKMTYGNANARDMITLKNSLERLPEVKSVLEMCQSHKLKELYENLDELKDVFALIEKSIIEDPPMTIKDGGIIKLGYDEEIDKLKRASTEGKTWLAKLEADEKEKTGIKTLKVGYNKVFGYYIEVSKSFVSQVPERFIRKQTLTTGERYITEELKTIENQILGAEEKVVNLEYNAFVEIRTEIAKNIKRLQKTANVVSTIDVLASFAQVAEDMNYCMPVVKDDGIINIKEGRHPVIEKMIGNGNFVPNDTYLDKDGDRLAIITGPNMAGKSTYMRQVALITLMAQVGSFVPATEAQIGVVDKIFTRVGASDDLSMGQSTFMVEMMEVATILKEATENSLVILDEIGRGTSTYDGLSIAWAVAEYIANKEKCGAKTLFATHYHELIELADKQEGIKNYSIAVKEKGEDIIFLRKIVEGGTDESYGIHVARLAGVPKIVTKRADEILTSLERKSMFSGKKQEKENKKVVEGQFDMFNFKLAEIAHEIDKVDLNELTPIDALNTLVKIKEKMK
;
A
#
# COMPACT_ATOMS: atom_id res chain seq x y z
N MET A 1 10.66 42.57 1.80
CA MET A 1 9.46 41.81 2.28
C MET A 1 9.85 41.09 3.54
N ALA A 2 9.15 41.29 4.64
CA ALA A 2 9.26 40.39 5.78
C ALA A 2 8.85 39.00 5.30
N GLN A 3 9.81 38.13 5.09
CA GLN A 3 9.56 36.83 4.48
C GLN A 3 9.13 35.81 5.54
N THR A 4 9.48 36.04 6.80
CA THR A 4 9.21 35.13 7.90
C THR A 4 8.48 35.84 9.05
N ILE A 5 7.66 35.08 9.79
CA ILE A 5 6.97 35.58 10.99
C ILE A 5 7.99 35.98 12.07
N ALA A 6 9.16 35.34 12.10
CA ALA A 6 10.24 35.64 13.05
C ALA A 6 10.90 37.02 12.82
N GLU A 7 10.80 37.60 11.65
CA GLU A 7 11.33 38.93 11.28
C GLU A 7 10.45 40.07 11.74
N ILE A 8 9.29 39.80 12.35
CA ILE A 8 8.35 40.82 12.81
C ILE A 8 8.70 41.21 14.22
N GLU A 9 9.34 42.41 14.38
CA GLU A 9 9.77 42.94 15.65
C GLU A 9 8.62 43.49 16.50
N ASP A 10 7.66 44.18 15.87
CA ASP A 10 6.49 44.79 16.57
C ASP A 10 5.18 44.23 15.99
N ARG A 11 4.51 43.41 16.77
CA ARG A 11 3.21 42.81 16.40
C ARG A 11 2.02 43.72 16.64
N SER A 12 2.20 44.84 17.35
CA SER A 12 1.10 45.76 17.66
C SER A 12 0.62 46.57 16.46
N VAL A 13 1.48 46.76 15.44
CA VAL A 13 1.17 47.47 14.19
C VAL A 13 0.42 46.60 13.19
N ILE A 14 0.35 45.31 13.43
CA ILE A 14 -0.26 44.35 12.48
C ILE A 14 -1.79 44.36 12.59
N SER A 15 -2.47 44.25 11.45
CA SER A 15 -3.92 44.19 11.43
C SER A 15 -4.48 43.05 12.29
N PRO A 16 -5.64 43.24 12.97
CA PRO A 16 -6.22 42.23 13.86
C PRO A 16 -6.44 40.84 13.20
N MET A 17 -6.74 40.82 11.93
CA MET A 17 -6.86 39.58 11.16
C MET A 17 -5.53 38.85 11.06
N MET A 18 -4.45 39.59 10.75
CA MET A 18 -3.12 38.99 10.61
C MET A 18 -2.53 38.55 11.97
N GLN A 19 -2.85 39.23 13.06
CA GLN A 19 -2.49 38.78 14.41
C GLN A 19 -3.11 37.40 14.68
N LYS A 20 -4.40 37.24 14.35
CA LYS A 20 -5.09 35.95 14.48
C LYS A 20 -4.48 34.84 13.62
N TYR A 21 -4.06 35.20 12.37
CA TYR A 21 -3.35 34.26 11.50
C TYR A 21 -2.04 33.80 12.16
N ILE A 22 -1.23 34.74 12.67
CA ILE A 22 0.04 34.41 13.30
C ILE A 22 -0.16 33.54 14.54
N GLU A 23 -1.13 33.86 15.42
CA GLU A 23 -1.48 33.03 16.58
C GLU A 23 -1.83 31.59 16.15
N THR A 24 -2.66 31.44 15.10
CA THR A 24 -3.05 30.13 14.57
C THR A 24 -1.85 29.39 13.97
N LYS A 25 -0.96 30.08 13.26
CA LYS A 25 0.25 29.52 12.68
C LYS A 25 1.26 29.10 13.75
N GLU A 26 1.42 29.88 14.79
CA GLU A 26 2.33 29.52 15.90
C GLU A 26 1.87 28.29 16.68
N ALA A 27 0.57 28.05 16.74
CA ALA A 27 0.02 26.81 17.29
C ALA A 27 0.21 25.60 16.35
N ASN A 28 0.44 25.83 15.03
CA ASN A 28 0.58 24.80 13.99
C ASN A 28 1.83 25.04 13.14
N LYS A 29 3.00 25.18 13.78
CA LYS A 29 4.26 25.62 13.13
C LYS A 29 4.73 24.69 12.02
N ASP A 30 4.51 23.40 12.15
CA ASP A 30 4.92 22.35 11.23
C ASP A 30 3.94 22.12 10.06
N CYS A 31 2.82 22.87 10.02
CA CYS A 31 1.80 22.75 8.98
C CYS A 31 1.79 23.98 8.08
N ILE A 32 1.52 23.80 6.80
CA ILE A 32 1.12 24.89 5.91
C ILE A 32 -0.33 25.25 6.25
N LEU A 33 -0.57 26.50 6.61
CA LEU A 33 -1.89 26.96 7.08
C LEU A 33 -2.75 27.45 5.94
N PHE A 34 -3.81 26.73 5.61
CA PHE A 34 -4.87 27.16 4.70
C PHE A 34 -5.90 27.96 5.50
N TYR A 35 -5.77 29.27 5.48
CA TYR A 35 -6.58 30.16 6.29
C TYR A 35 -7.75 30.75 5.50
N ARG A 36 -8.99 30.42 5.88
CA ARG A 36 -10.21 30.82 5.15
C ARG A 36 -10.47 32.30 5.19
N LEU A 37 -10.49 32.96 4.04
CA LEU A 37 -10.86 34.36 3.83
C LEU A 37 -11.81 34.50 2.66
N GLY A 38 -13.11 34.63 2.94
CA GLY A 38 -14.15 34.65 1.93
C GLY A 38 -14.19 33.35 1.12
N ASP A 39 -14.04 33.43 -0.19
CA ASP A 39 -14.06 32.27 -1.10
C ASP A 39 -12.70 31.62 -1.33
N PHE A 40 -11.65 32.10 -0.61
CA PHE A 40 -10.31 31.59 -0.75
C PHE A 40 -9.76 31.05 0.57
N TYR A 41 -8.81 30.13 0.45
CA TYR A 41 -7.81 29.85 1.47
C TYR A 41 -6.56 30.66 1.12
N GLU A 42 -6.18 31.55 2.01
CA GLU A 42 -4.99 32.39 1.86
C GLU A 42 -3.88 31.87 2.79
N MET A 43 -2.67 31.83 2.29
CA MET A 43 -1.44 31.50 3.00
C MET A 43 -0.55 32.75 3.02
N PHE A 44 0.17 32.96 4.13
CA PHE A 44 1.02 34.12 4.29
C PHE A 44 2.44 33.75 4.72
N PHE A 45 3.37 34.68 4.56
CA PHE A 45 4.78 34.53 4.94
C PHE A 45 5.43 33.29 4.34
N GLU A 46 6.12 32.48 5.17
CA GLU A 46 6.81 31.25 4.75
C GLU A 46 5.88 30.28 4.04
N ASP A 47 4.65 30.13 4.53
CA ASP A 47 3.66 29.25 3.93
C ASP A 47 3.29 29.65 2.51
N ALA A 48 3.19 30.97 2.26
CA ALA A 48 2.93 31.50 0.92
C ALA A 48 4.10 31.23 -0.04
N LEU A 49 5.33 31.37 0.43
CA LEU A 49 6.54 31.11 -0.36
C LEU A 49 6.64 29.62 -0.74
N ILE A 50 6.41 28.75 0.24
CA ILE A 50 6.41 27.28 0.02
C ILE A 50 5.28 26.91 -0.93
N ALA A 51 4.05 27.34 -0.65
CA ALA A 51 2.89 27.00 -1.47
C ALA A 51 3.02 27.52 -2.91
N ALA A 52 3.50 28.76 -3.09
CA ALA A 52 3.71 29.31 -4.43
C ALA A 52 4.72 28.47 -5.26
N ARG A 53 5.80 28.02 -4.62
CA ARG A 53 6.82 27.18 -5.26
C ARG A 53 6.30 25.77 -5.55
N GLU A 54 5.70 25.12 -4.55
CA GLU A 54 5.34 23.71 -4.64
C GLU A 54 4.07 23.46 -5.47
N LEU A 55 3.14 24.43 -5.47
CA LEU A 55 1.87 24.34 -6.18
C LEU A 55 1.88 25.09 -7.54
N GLU A 56 2.99 25.81 -7.84
CA GLU A 56 3.13 26.63 -9.04
C GLU A 56 2.03 27.70 -9.17
N ILE A 57 1.62 28.29 -8.02
CA ILE A 57 0.61 29.36 -7.97
C ILE A 57 1.26 30.73 -7.80
N THR A 58 0.51 31.77 -8.16
CA THR A 58 1.02 33.15 -8.14
C THR A 58 1.27 33.62 -6.72
N LEU A 59 2.49 34.07 -6.44
CA LEU A 59 2.85 34.78 -5.22
C LEU A 59 2.47 36.26 -5.34
N THR A 60 1.71 36.77 -4.41
CA THR A 60 1.28 38.18 -4.32
C THR A 60 1.68 38.77 -2.97
N GLY A 61 1.21 39.94 -2.65
CA GLY A 61 1.46 40.60 -1.37
C GLY A 61 0.22 41.24 -0.81
N LYS A 62 -0.01 41.06 0.52
CA LYS A 62 -1.12 41.68 1.26
C LYS A 62 -0.62 42.75 2.21
N ASP A 63 -1.28 43.90 2.20
CA ASP A 63 -1.04 44.94 3.20
C ASP A 63 -1.65 44.50 4.53
N CYS A 64 -0.84 44.49 5.57
CA CYS A 64 -1.24 44.01 6.90
C CYS A 64 -0.79 44.96 8.03
N GLY A 65 -0.34 46.19 7.71
CA GLY A 65 0.17 47.17 8.68
C GLY A 65 1.69 47.12 8.86
N LEU A 66 2.38 46.21 8.16
CA LEU A 66 3.84 46.21 8.10
C LEU A 66 4.35 47.24 7.09
N PRO A 67 5.60 47.75 7.23
CA PRO A 67 6.21 48.64 6.25
C PRO A 67 6.24 48.06 4.84
N GLU A 68 6.35 46.74 4.72
CA GLU A 68 6.31 46.01 3.47
C GLU A 68 5.14 45.03 3.47
N ARG A 69 4.60 44.74 2.27
CA ARG A 69 3.51 43.79 2.11
C ARG A 69 3.96 42.37 2.52
N ALA A 70 3.13 41.67 3.30
CA ALA A 70 3.35 40.26 3.60
C ALA A 70 3.19 39.39 2.32
N PRO A 71 4.12 38.49 2.03
CA PRO A 71 3.93 37.49 0.96
C PRO A 71 2.61 36.76 1.15
N MET A 72 1.85 36.57 0.06
CA MET A 72 0.54 35.90 0.09
C MET A 72 0.39 35.04 -1.13
N ALA A 73 -0.12 33.85 -0.94
CA ALA A 73 -0.63 32.97 -1.97
C ALA A 73 -2.07 32.54 -1.62
N GLY A 74 -2.90 32.29 -2.60
CA GLY A 74 -4.30 31.94 -2.35
C GLY A 74 -4.82 30.92 -3.34
N ILE A 75 -5.70 30.06 -2.86
CA ILE A 75 -6.39 29.04 -3.64
C ILE A 75 -7.90 29.13 -3.43
N PRO A 76 -8.74 28.83 -4.44
CA PRO A 76 -10.18 28.77 -4.27
C PRO A 76 -10.57 27.69 -3.25
N HIS A 77 -11.49 27.97 -2.33
CA HIS A 77 -11.83 27.02 -1.28
C HIS A 77 -12.37 25.70 -1.79
N HIS A 78 -13.11 25.69 -2.88
CA HIS A 78 -13.66 24.47 -3.49
C HIS A 78 -12.60 23.58 -4.14
N ALA A 79 -11.37 24.09 -4.34
CA ALA A 79 -10.25 23.33 -4.89
C ALA A 79 -9.20 22.98 -3.81
N ALA A 80 -9.44 23.32 -2.56
CA ALA A 80 -8.47 23.16 -1.47
C ALA A 80 -7.94 21.74 -1.32
N GLU A 81 -8.78 20.73 -1.49
CA GLU A 81 -8.40 19.31 -1.38
C GLU A 81 -7.32 18.93 -2.41
N VAL A 82 -7.51 19.33 -3.68
CA VAL A 82 -6.55 19.02 -4.76
C VAL A 82 -5.19 19.69 -4.53
N TYR A 83 -5.19 20.93 -3.97
CA TYR A 83 -3.96 21.61 -3.64
C TYR A 83 -3.30 21.06 -2.38
N ALA A 84 -4.09 20.65 -1.38
CA ALA A 84 -3.58 20.01 -0.18
C ALA A 84 -2.91 18.68 -0.53
N GLU A 85 -3.51 17.85 -1.39
CA GLU A 85 -2.94 16.61 -1.90
C GLU A 85 -1.53 16.80 -2.44
N LYS A 86 -1.34 17.75 -3.36
CA LYS A 86 -0.02 18.04 -3.95
C LYS A 86 1.05 18.43 -2.90
N LEU A 87 0.65 19.10 -1.83
CA LEU A 87 1.56 19.43 -0.73
C LEU A 87 1.86 18.20 0.12
N ILE A 88 0.85 17.38 0.39
CA ILE A 88 0.98 16.15 1.18
C ILE A 88 1.86 15.13 0.45
N GLU A 89 1.69 14.94 -0.86
CA GLU A 89 2.57 14.08 -1.68
C GLU A 89 4.05 14.50 -1.62
N LYS A 90 4.30 15.80 -1.40
CA LYS A 90 5.64 16.36 -1.22
C LYS A 90 6.11 16.34 0.24
N GLY A 91 5.32 15.72 1.14
CA GLY A 91 5.67 15.53 2.55
C GLY A 91 5.32 16.71 3.47
N TYR A 92 4.51 17.66 3.04
CA TYR A 92 4.03 18.75 3.90
C TYR A 92 2.75 18.36 4.62
N LYS A 93 2.56 18.86 5.85
CA LYS A 93 1.28 18.84 6.56
C LYS A 93 0.49 20.08 6.23
N VAL A 94 -0.84 19.98 6.14
CA VAL A 94 -1.73 21.10 5.81
C VAL A 94 -2.78 21.27 6.89
N ALA A 95 -2.80 22.41 7.58
CA ALA A 95 -3.84 22.74 8.55
C ALA A 95 -4.96 23.54 7.89
N ILE A 96 -6.18 23.04 7.96
CA ILE A 96 -7.37 23.69 7.39
C ILE A 96 -8.01 24.55 8.48
N CYS A 97 -7.98 25.85 8.29
CA CYS A 97 -8.58 26.82 9.21
C CYS A 97 -9.84 27.44 8.60
N GLU A 98 -11.00 27.11 9.18
CA GLU A 98 -12.33 27.51 8.72
C GLU A 98 -12.95 28.62 9.57
N GLN A 99 -13.95 29.30 9.00
CA GLN A 99 -14.81 30.24 9.71
C GLN A 99 -15.81 29.45 10.57
N LEU A 100 -15.75 29.64 11.89
CA LEU A 100 -16.64 28.98 12.87
C LEU A 100 -17.97 29.71 13.08
N GLU A 101 -18.10 30.92 12.52
CA GLU A 101 -19.29 31.77 12.64
C GLU A 101 -19.72 32.24 11.25
N ASP A 102 -21.03 32.48 11.09
CA ASP A 102 -21.55 33.04 9.84
C ASP A 102 -21.14 34.53 9.72
N PRO A 103 -20.43 34.90 8.63
CA PRO A 103 -20.05 36.29 8.37
C PRO A 103 -21.21 37.25 8.29
N LYS A 104 -22.44 36.79 7.97
CA LYS A 104 -23.63 37.62 7.84
C LYS A 104 -24.24 38.03 9.18
N THR A 105 -24.00 37.27 10.24
CA THR A 105 -24.58 37.46 11.57
C THR A 105 -23.61 38.08 12.55
N THR A 106 -22.30 37.99 12.27
CA THR A 106 -21.23 38.44 13.21
C THR A 106 -20.91 39.91 13.04
N LYS A 107 -21.00 40.68 14.13
CA LYS A 107 -20.51 42.06 14.19
C LYS A 107 -19.01 42.04 14.58
N GLY A 108 -18.12 42.19 13.60
CA GLY A 108 -16.67 42.25 13.82
C GLY A 108 -15.90 41.18 13.07
N LEU A 109 -14.74 40.76 13.61
CA LEU A 109 -13.93 39.68 13.02
C LEU A 109 -14.58 38.32 13.28
N VAL A 110 -14.94 37.63 12.22
CA VAL A 110 -15.45 36.24 12.25
C VAL A 110 -14.43 35.34 12.94
N LYS A 111 -14.85 34.55 13.92
CA LYS A 111 -14.04 33.58 14.61
C LYS A 111 -13.62 32.47 13.63
N ARG A 112 -12.33 32.15 13.67
CA ARG A 112 -11.74 31.08 12.86
C ARG A 112 -11.02 30.10 13.77
N GLY A 113 -10.93 28.83 13.31
CA GLY A 113 -10.19 27.79 14.02
C GLY A 113 -9.75 26.72 13.05
N VAL A 114 -8.68 26.02 13.39
CA VAL A 114 -8.26 24.83 12.68
C VAL A 114 -9.31 23.75 12.97
N ILE A 115 -9.87 23.20 11.92
CA ILE A 115 -10.88 22.14 12.00
C ILE A 115 -10.29 20.77 11.67
N ARG A 116 -9.11 20.74 11.04
CA ARG A 116 -8.45 19.50 10.63
C ARG A 116 -7.02 19.76 10.20
N ILE A 117 -6.14 18.78 10.45
CA ILE A 117 -4.78 18.74 9.92
C ILE A 117 -4.70 17.54 8.97
N LEU A 118 -4.36 17.81 7.71
CA LEU A 118 -4.17 16.79 6.68
C LEU A 118 -2.70 16.39 6.65
N THR A 119 -2.46 15.08 6.74
CA THR A 119 -1.13 14.45 6.65
C THR A 119 -1.20 13.25 5.71
N PRO A 120 -0.08 12.67 5.25
CA PRO A 120 -0.12 11.52 4.34
C PRO A 120 -0.96 10.35 4.85
N GLY A 121 -0.94 10.07 6.15
CA GLY A 121 -1.67 8.95 6.78
C GLY A 121 -3.09 9.30 7.21
N THR A 122 -3.51 10.56 7.16
CA THR A 122 -4.81 11.02 7.69
C THR A 122 -5.79 11.49 6.62
N ILE A 123 -5.54 11.19 5.35
CA ILE A 123 -6.45 11.47 4.23
C ILE A 123 -7.65 10.51 4.30
N VAL A 124 -8.87 11.05 4.17
CA VAL A 124 -10.15 10.32 4.20
C VAL A 124 -10.95 10.52 2.91
N GLU A 125 -10.63 11.55 2.15
CA GLU A 125 -11.30 11.91 0.91
C GLU A 125 -11.09 10.82 -0.14
N SER A 126 -12.20 10.25 -0.65
CA SER A 126 -12.17 9.10 -1.57
C SER A 126 -11.52 9.43 -2.92
N ASN A 127 -11.57 10.71 -3.35
CA ASN A 127 -10.95 11.19 -4.58
C ASN A 127 -9.41 11.27 -4.48
N LEU A 128 -8.87 11.30 -3.25
CA LEU A 128 -7.43 11.36 -2.97
C LEU A 128 -6.83 9.99 -2.64
N LEU A 129 -7.65 8.97 -2.46
CA LEU A 129 -7.24 7.63 -2.06
C LEU A 129 -7.32 6.64 -3.23
N GLU A 130 -6.32 5.79 -3.38
CA GLU A 130 -6.44 4.64 -4.26
C GLU A 130 -7.58 3.73 -3.77
N GLU A 131 -8.50 3.35 -4.66
CA GLU A 131 -9.71 2.61 -4.28
C GLU A 131 -9.40 1.23 -3.67
N LYS A 132 -8.46 0.49 -4.27
CA LYS A 132 -8.09 -0.88 -3.89
C LYS A 132 -6.83 -0.96 -3.02
N LYS A 133 -6.47 0.15 -2.33
CA LYS A 133 -5.34 0.21 -1.40
C LYS A 133 -5.74 0.90 -0.10
N ASN A 134 -5.30 0.35 1.02
CA ASN A 134 -5.44 1.00 2.32
C ASN A 134 -4.46 2.17 2.45
N ASN A 135 -4.84 3.17 3.26
CA ASN A 135 -3.98 4.29 3.61
C ASN A 135 -3.62 4.20 5.10
N TYR A 136 -2.60 3.42 5.40
CA TYR A 136 -2.20 3.19 6.78
C TYR A 136 -1.31 4.31 7.33
N ILE A 137 -1.57 4.66 8.60
CA ILE A 137 -0.64 5.36 9.49
C ILE A 137 -0.13 4.37 10.53
N MET A 138 1.16 4.43 10.86
CA MET A 138 1.79 3.54 11.84
C MET A 138 2.37 4.35 12.99
N SER A 139 2.15 3.88 14.23
CA SER A 139 2.82 4.36 15.44
C SER A 139 3.85 3.35 15.89
N ILE A 140 5.07 3.80 16.19
CA ILE A 140 6.18 2.97 16.69
C ILE A 140 6.60 3.49 18.06
N CYS A 141 6.48 2.63 19.07
CA CYS A 141 7.02 2.84 20.41
C CYS A 141 8.28 2.01 20.61
N LYS A 142 9.46 2.61 20.60
CA LYS A 142 10.72 1.94 20.89
C LYS A 142 11.00 1.98 22.40
N SER A 143 11.43 0.85 22.99
CA SER A 143 11.91 0.75 24.35
C SER A 143 13.08 -0.23 24.43
N GLY A 144 14.29 0.29 24.55
CA GLY A 144 15.51 -0.51 24.40
C GLY A 144 15.61 -1.12 23.01
N ILE A 145 15.63 -2.46 22.95
CA ILE A 145 15.65 -3.23 21.70
C ILE A 145 14.26 -3.70 21.24
N TYR A 146 13.20 -3.42 22.01
CA TYR A 146 11.84 -3.88 21.73
C TYR A 146 11.01 -2.79 21.08
N PHE A 147 9.97 -3.19 20.35
CA PHE A 147 9.05 -2.27 19.67
C PHE A 147 7.60 -2.62 19.95
N GLY A 148 6.78 -1.60 20.20
CA GLY A 148 5.33 -1.67 20.09
C GLY A 148 4.93 -1.01 18.78
N ILE A 149 4.05 -1.63 18.02
CA ILE A 149 3.56 -1.11 16.76
C ILE A 149 2.05 -1.07 16.76
N SER A 150 1.49 0.00 16.21
CA SER A 150 0.06 0.14 15.96
C SER A 150 -0.16 0.75 14.59
N VAL A 151 -1.12 0.24 13.85
CA VAL A 151 -1.39 0.63 12.46
C VAL A 151 -2.88 0.87 12.30
N CYS A 152 -3.26 1.99 11.68
CA CYS A 152 -4.65 2.34 11.45
C CYS A 152 -4.86 2.85 10.02
N ASP A 153 -5.95 2.41 9.39
CA ASP A 153 -6.52 3.07 8.20
C ASP A 153 -7.78 3.83 8.64
N ILE A 154 -7.65 5.14 8.71
CA ILE A 154 -8.72 6.01 9.16
C ILE A 154 -9.94 5.92 8.24
N SER A 155 -9.75 5.74 6.92
CA SER A 155 -10.84 5.73 5.96
C SER A 155 -11.78 4.52 6.12
N THR A 156 -11.26 3.39 6.65
CA THR A 156 -12.00 2.13 6.85
C THR A 156 -12.28 1.83 8.32
N GLY A 157 -11.49 2.42 9.24
CA GLY A 157 -11.55 2.13 10.67
C GLY A 157 -10.79 0.86 11.08
N GLU A 158 -10.01 0.26 10.18
CA GLU A 158 -9.14 -0.86 10.53
C GLU A 158 -8.04 -0.43 11.48
N PHE A 159 -7.85 -1.19 12.56
CA PHE A 159 -6.80 -0.92 13.54
C PHE A 159 -6.12 -2.23 13.99
N TYR A 160 -4.82 -2.28 13.83
CA TYR A 160 -3.98 -3.43 14.21
C TYR A 160 -2.91 -3.02 15.19
N SER A 161 -2.57 -3.89 16.16
CA SER A 161 -1.45 -3.64 17.06
C SER A 161 -0.71 -4.93 17.41
N SER A 162 0.60 -4.80 17.67
CA SER A 162 1.47 -5.91 18.08
C SER A 162 2.69 -5.42 18.84
N GLU A 163 3.39 -6.37 19.49
CA GLU A 163 4.70 -6.16 20.10
C GLU A 163 5.75 -7.02 19.42
N ILE A 164 6.93 -6.47 19.24
CA ILE A 164 8.11 -7.16 18.73
C ILE A 164 9.10 -7.34 19.89
N LYS A 165 9.17 -8.57 20.39
CA LYS A 165 10.06 -8.98 21.48
C LYS A 165 10.78 -10.26 21.10
N SER A 166 11.79 -10.17 20.23
CA SER A 166 12.61 -11.29 19.77
C SER A 166 14.07 -10.85 19.65
N GLU A 167 14.97 -11.78 19.33
CA GLU A 167 16.39 -11.43 19.14
C GLU A 167 16.64 -10.54 17.90
N ASN A 168 15.78 -10.62 16.86
CA ASN A 168 15.96 -9.90 15.61
C ASN A 168 14.91 -8.79 15.42
N ASN A 169 14.64 -8.01 16.47
CA ASN A 169 13.53 -7.06 16.56
C ASN A 169 13.48 -6.03 15.45
N PHE A 170 14.62 -5.47 15.03
CA PHE A 170 14.64 -4.43 14.02
C PHE A 170 14.32 -4.97 12.62
N ALA A 171 14.76 -6.18 12.27
CA ALA A 171 14.41 -6.81 11.00
C ALA A 171 12.90 -7.09 10.93
N LEU A 172 12.31 -7.60 12.01
CA LEU A 172 10.87 -7.81 12.11
C LEU A 172 10.08 -6.49 12.02
N LEU A 173 10.60 -5.39 12.58
CA LEU A 173 9.99 -4.08 12.40
C LEU A 173 9.98 -3.64 10.93
N LEU A 174 11.09 -3.86 10.20
CA LEU A 174 11.16 -3.57 8.78
C LEU A 174 10.17 -4.42 7.96
N ASP A 175 10.00 -5.69 8.34
CA ASP A 175 9.04 -6.58 7.69
C ASP A 175 7.60 -6.13 7.92
N GLU A 176 7.26 -5.65 9.13
CA GLU A 176 5.94 -5.09 9.42
C GLU A 176 5.69 -3.75 8.70
N ILE A 177 6.71 -2.89 8.59
CA ILE A 177 6.61 -1.68 7.76
C ILE A 177 6.36 -2.05 6.29
N ALA A 178 7.07 -3.06 5.78
CA ALA A 178 6.86 -3.55 4.41
C ALA A 178 5.48 -4.18 4.21
N ARG A 179 4.96 -4.90 5.23
CA ARG A 179 3.67 -5.56 5.23
C ARG A 179 2.51 -4.57 5.11
N PHE A 180 2.50 -3.55 5.95
CA PHE A 180 1.43 -2.55 5.95
C PHE A 180 1.68 -1.42 4.94
N ALA A 181 2.93 -1.17 4.56
CA ALA A 181 3.34 -0.08 3.67
C ALA A 181 2.67 1.26 4.05
N PRO A 182 2.86 1.76 5.31
CA PRO A 182 2.17 2.93 5.79
C PRO A 182 2.61 4.18 5.01
N SER A 183 1.69 5.11 4.81
CA SER A 183 1.97 6.41 4.19
C SER A 183 2.67 7.38 5.17
N GLU A 184 2.49 7.14 6.46
CA GLU A 184 3.06 7.96 7.53
C GLU A 184 3.43 7.11 8.74
N ILE A 185 4.54 7.46 9.39
CA ILE A 185 4.98 6.85 10.65
C ILE A 185 5.16 7.95 11.70
N ILE A 186 4.55 7.76 12.87
CA ILE A 186 4.85 8.53 14.07
C ILE A 186 5.65 7.67 15.05
N ALA A 187 6.60 8.26 15.77
CA ALA A 187 7.37 7.50 16.72
C ALA A 187 7.80 8.37 17.93
N ASN A 188 8.15 7.67 19.02
CA ASN A 188 8.68 8.31 20.23
C ASN A 188 10.13 8.80 20.05
N SER A 189 10.62 9.59 21.00
CA SER A 189 11.98 10.17 20.97
C SER A 189 13.07 9.13 20.85
N MET A 190 12.94 8.00 21.56
CA MET A 190 13.93 6.93 21.57
C MET A 190 14.16 6.32 20.18
N MET A 191 13.13 6.29 19.33
CA MET A 191 13.28 5.85 17.94
C MET A 191 14.12 6.87 17.14
N PHE A 192 13.89 8.17 17.32
CA PHE A 192 14.62 9.23 16.61
C PHE A 192 16.07 9.40 17.08
N GLU A 193 16.39 8.99 18.31
CA GLU A 193 17.78 8.95 18.80
C GLU A 193 18.62 7.88 18.10
N CYS A 194 17.99 6.83 17.58
CA CYS A 194 18.65 5.75 16.85
C CYS A 194 18.82 6.08 15.37
N GLN A 195 19.77 6.95 15.05
CA GLN A 195 20.00 7.47 13.69
C GLN A 195 20.23 6.37 12.64
N GLU A 196 20.93 5.30 12.99
CA GLU A 196 21.19 4.16 12.07
C GLU A 196 19.90 3.45 11.66
N GLU A 197 19.02 3.16 12.62
CA GLU A 197 17.72 2.52 12.37
C GLU A 197 16.80 3.45 11.55
N MET A 198 16.76 4.75 11.91
CA MET A 198 15.99 5.76 11.19
C MET A 198 16.44 5.93 9.74
N ASN A 199 17.75 5.95 9.48
CA ASN A 199 18.28 6.05 8.14
C ASN A 199 17.90 4.81 7.31
N LYS A 200 18.04 3.61 7.87
CA LYS A 200 17.62 2.37 7.20
C LYS A 200 16.14 2.36 6.80
N ILE A 201 15.25 2.91 7.64
CA ILE A 201 13.82 3.02 7.30
C ILE A 201 13.63 4.04 6.16
N ARG A 202 14.22 5.23 6.26
CA ARG A 202 14.07 6.29 5.25
C ARG A 202 14.59 5.88 3.88
N GLU A 203 15.76 5.24 3.84
CA GLU A 203 16.39 4.78 2.60
C GLU A 203 15.57 3.69 1.89
N ARG A 204 14.95 2.80 2.68
CA ARG A 204 14.21 1.66 2.12
C ARG A 204 12.79 1.98 1.69
N PHE A 205 12.09 2.83 2.43
CA PHE A 205 10.64 2.98 2.27
C PHE A 205 10.19 4.35 1.77
N SER A 206 11.03 5.38 1.82
CA SER A 206 10.67 6.76 1.45
C SER A 206 9.38 7.24 2.12
N ILE A 207 9.15 6.85 3.39
CA ILE A 207 7.94 7.15 4.16
C ILE A 207 8.15 8.44 4.95
N TYR A 208 7.11 9.25 5.07
CA TYR A 208 7.11 10.40 5.95
C TYR A 208 7.12 9.95 7.42
N MET A 209 8.14 10.40 8.18
CA MET A 209 8.29 10.06 9.59
C MET A 209 8.34 11.31 10.44
N SER A 210 7.51 11.37 11.48
CA SER A 210 7.47 12.47 12.44
C SER A 210 7.61 11.99 13.87
N ARG A 211 8.32 12.80 14.69
CA ARG A 211 8.38 12.59 16.12
C ARG A 211 7.07 13.03 16.75
N PHE A 212 6.50 12.17 17.58
CA PHE A 212 5.34 12.52 18.40
C PHE A 212 5.73 12.62 19.87
N SER A 213 4.99 13.38 20.66
CA SER A 213 5.35 13.68 22.05
C SER A 213 5.32 12.44 22.93
N ASP A 214 6.41 12.18 23.66
CA ASP A 214 6.57 11.01 24.53
C ASP A 214 5.49 10.92 25.62
N LYS A 215 4.86 12.03 26.00
CA LYS A 215 3.78 12.08 27.00
C LYS A 215 2.56 11.22 26.61
N PHE A 216 2.38 10.94 25.33
CA PHE A 216 1.27 10.15 24.83
C PHE A 216 1.58 8.65 24.67
N PHE A 217 2.87 8.28 24.79
CA PHE A 217 3.28 6.87 24.80
C PHE A 217 3.15 6.28 26.22
N THR A 218 1.92 6.25 26.73
CA THR A 218 1.60 5.74 28.07
C THR A 218 1.12 4.31 28.02
N ASP A 219 1.35 3.53 29.09
CA ASP A 219 0.87 2.16 29.24
C ASP A 219 -0.48 2.07 29.97
N ASP A 220 -1.10 3.20 30.22
CA ASP A 220 -2.44 3.23 30.78
C ASP A 220 -3.46 2.76 29.71
N VAL A 221 -4.13 1.65 30.00
CA VAL A 221 -5.23 1.12 29.17
C VAL A 221 -6.50 1.95 29.41
N GLY A 222 -6.40 2.95 30.32
CA GLY A 222 -7.47 3.77 30.80
C GLY A 222 -8.34 4.41 29.71
N ASP A 223 -9.00 5.38 30.03
CA ASP A 223 -10.07 6.12 29.41
C ASP A 223 -10.17 6.17 27.87
N LEU A 224 -9.03 6.21 27.13
CA LEU A 224 -9.07 6.30 25.67
C LEU A 224 -9.63 5.03 24.98
N ALA A 225 -9.21 3.85 25.41
CA ALA A 225 -9.74 2.61 24.85
C ALA A 225 -11.16 2.31 25.33
N LEU A 226 -11.52 2.81 26.51
CA LEU A 226 -12.86 2.69 27.07
C LEU A 226 -13.80 3.78 26.55
N ASP A 227 -13.32 5.01 26.38
CA ASP A 227 -14.10 6.14 25.88
C ASP A 227 -14.51 5.98 24.42
N TYR A 228 -13.71 5.25 23.63
CA TYR A 228 -14.05 4.93 22.23
C TYR A 228 -14.82 3.60 22.07
N ASN A 229 -15.18 2.90 23.17
CA ASN A 229 -15.82 1.56 23.13
C ASN A 229 -15.09 0.52 22.26
N ILE A 230 -13.75 0.66 22.15
CA ILE A 230 -12.89 -0.14 21.26
C ILE A 230 -12.67 -1.54 21.82
N ILE A 231 -12.88 -1.75 23.13
CA ILE A 231 -12.63 -3.02 23.83
C ILE A 231 -13.92 -3.56 24.42
N GLU A 232 -14.54 -4.51 23.73
CA GLU A 232 -15.81 -5.12 24.20
C GLU A 232 -15.61 -6.19 25.30
N ASN A 233 -14.39 -6.71 25.50
CA ASN A 233 -14.18 -7.92 26.27
C ASN A 233 -13.10 -7.77 27.33
N LYS A 234 -13.44 -8.09 28.62
CA LYS A 234 -12.47 -8.08 29.74
C LYS A 234 -11.26 -8.99 29.53
N LYS A 235 -11.36 -10.05 28.70
CA LYS A 235 -10.21 -10.91 28.33
C LYS A 235 -9.25 -10.18 27.40
N GLU A 236 -9.73 -9.36 26.47
CA GLU A 236 -8.87 -8.55 25.59
C GLU A 236 -8.14 -7.46 26.36
N VAL A 237 -8.79 -6.85 27.35
CA VAL A 237 -8.13 -5.90 28.29
C VAL A 237 -7.00 -6.57 29.05
N THR A 238 -7.17 -7.83 29.48
CA THR A 238 -6.13 -8.57 30.19
C THR A 238 -4.94 -8.88 29.29
N ASN A 239 -5.21 -9.33 28.06
CA ASN A 239 -4.16 -9.60 27.06
C ASN A 239 -3.41 -8.31 26.65
N LEU A 240 -4.09 -7.18 26.60
CA LEU A 240 -3.49 -5.86 26.34
C LEU A 240 -2.57 -5.42 27.48
N LYS A 241 -2.94 -5.61 28.74
CA LYS A 241 -2.10 -5.26 29.89
C LYS A 241 -0.75 -6.00 29.91
N GLU A 242 -0.68 -7.19 29.33
CA GLU A 242 0.56 -7.94 29.18
C GLU A 242 1.46 -7.39 28.05
N LYS A 243 0.91 -6.57 27.14
CA LYS A 243 1.57 -6.00 25.98
C LYS A 243 1.75 -4.48 26.13
N SER A 244 2.54 -4.06 27.12
CA SER A 244 2.68 -2.64 27.47
C SER A 244 3.17 -1.75 26.31
N LEU A 245 4.04 -2.25 25.42
CA LEU A 245 4.54 -1.46 24.29
C LEU A 245 3.49 -1.31 23.18
N ALA A 246 2.66 -2.34 22.96
CA ALA A 246 1.52 -2.23 22.07
C ALA A 246 0.54 -1.17 22.57
N VAL A 247 0.22 -1.18 23.88
CA VAL A 247 -0.63 -0.14 24.52
C VAL A 247 -0.07 1.26 24.32
N LYS A 248 1.23 1.44 24.56
CA LYS A 248 1.90 2.74 24.33
C LYS A 248 1.76 3.23 22.90
N SER A 249 1.93 2.34 21.92
CA SER A 249 1.79 2.70 20.51
C SER A 249 0.33 2.97 20.13
N ILE A 250 -0.66 2.25 20.72
CA ILE A 250 -2.09 2.50 20.54
C ILE A 250 -2.47 3.89 21.03
N ASN A 251 -2.12 4.21 22.28
CA ASN A 251 -2.45 5.50 22.89
C ASN A 251 -1.87 6.68 22.09
N ALA A 252 -0.60 6.58 21.69
CA ALA A 252 0.03 7.60 20.87
C ALA A 252 -0.65 7.75 19.51
N LEU A 253 -1.08 6.65 18.87
CA LEU A 253 -1.76 6.71 17.58
C LEU A 253 -3.15 7.34 17.71
N LEU A 254 -3.94 6.93 18.68
CA LEU A 254 -5.27 7.49 18.92
C LEU A 254 -5.21 8.99 19.22
N GLU A 255 -4.24 9.42 20.07
CA GLU A 255 -4.06 10.85 20.33
C GLU A 255 -3.62 11.63 19.11
N TYR A 256 -2.71 11.09 18.30
CA TYR A 256 -2.32 11.72 17.06
C TYR A 256 -3.51 11.88 16.10
N LEU A 257 -4.36 10.86 15.99
CA LEU A 257 -5.57 10.93 15.20
C LEU A 257 -6.57 11.94 15.74
N ASN A 258 -6.70 12.04 17.07
CA ASN A 258 -7.56 13.01 17.73
C ASN A 258 -7.09 14.44 17.49
N GLU A 259 -5.78 14.71 17.67
CA GLU A 259 -5.17 16.01 17.39
C GLU A 259 -5.28 16.44 15.92
N THR A 260 -5.20 15.48 14.98
CA THR A 260 -5.21 15.80 13.55
C THR A 260 -6.61 15.88 12.95
N GLN A 261 -7.53 15.02 13.38
CA GLN A 261 -8.88 14.97 12.81
C GLN A 261 -9.86 15.91 13.51
N MET A 262 -9.70 16.16 14.82
CA MET A 262 -10.58 17.03 15.62
C MET A 262 -12.07 16.68 15.54
N THR A 263 -12.37 15.41 15.21
CA THR A 263 -13.72 14.86 15.05
C THR A 263 -13.81 13.51 15.76
N SER A 264 -15.01 12.97 15.94
CA SER A 264 -15.24 11.66 16.55
C SER A 264 -14.54 10.54 15.75
N LEU A 265 -13.87 9.63 16.45
CA LEU A 265 -13.21 8.44 15.91
C LEU A 265 -14.00 7.15 16.16
N GLU A 266 -15.31 7.24 16.42
CA GLU A 266 -16.19 6.11 16.78
C GLU A 266 -16.21 4.96 15.76
N HIS A 267 -15.82 5.21 14.51
CA HIS A 267 -15.69 4.17 13.49
C HIS A 267 -14.44 3.28 13.70
N ILE A 268 -13.45 3.74 14.49
CA ILE A 268 -12.38 2.89 15.00
C ILE A 268 -12.91 2.20 16.27
N ASN A 269 -13.67 1.14 16.10
CA ASN A 269 -14.41 0.49 17.17
C ASN A 269 -13.86 -0.89 17.55
N THR A 270 -12.76 -1.33 16.93
CA THR A 270 -12.12 -2.63 17.18
C THR A 270 -10.62 -2.51 16.98
N ILE A 271 -9.82 -2.96 17.97
CA ILE A 271 -8.37 -3.11 17.85
C ILE A 271 -8.07 -4.59 17.70
N THR A 272 -7.51 -4.97 16.57
CA THR A 272 -7.04 -6.33 16.34
C THR A 272 -5.62 -6.49 16.84
N ILE A 273 -5.45 -7.17 17.97
CA ILE A 273 -4.14 -7.55 18.47
C ILE A 273 -3.72 -8.83 17.79
N TYR A 274 -2.68 -8.74 16.98
CA TYR A 274 -2.19 -9.91 16.27
C TYR A 274 -0.86 -10.42 16.83
N ASN A 275 -0.62 -11.70 16.61
CA ASN A 275 0.66 -12.31 16.86
C ASN A 275 1.40 -12.48 15.53
N LEU A 276 2.66 -12.09 15.46
CA LEU A 276 3.49 -12.18 14.26
C LEU A 276 3.58 -13.63 13.72
N SER A 277 3.48 -14.63 14.60
CA SER A 277 3.54 -16.06 14.25
C SER A 277 2.24 -16.64 13.69
N LYS A 278 1.16 -15.85 13.53
CA LYS A 278 -0.13 -16.36 13.02
C LYS A 278 -0.14 -16.55 11.50
N TYR A 279 0.70 -15.83 10.80
CA TYR A 279 0.78 -15.84 9.34
C TYR A 279 2.16 -16.27 8.87
N MET A 280 2.23 -16.81 7.66
CA MET A 280 3.50 -17.11 7.00
C MET A 280 4.32 -15.83 6.88
N ALA A 281 5.53 -15.86 7.41
CA ALA A 281 6.40 -14.69 7.36
C ALA A 281 6.95 -14.48 5.93
N LEU A 282 6.79 -13.28 5.45
CA LEU A 282 7.36 -12.80 4.19
C LEU A 282 8.24 -11.61 4.50
N ASP A 283 9.53 -11.79 4.44
CA ASP A 283 10.47 -10.69 4.63
C ASP A 283 10.38 -9.68 3.46
N ILE A 284 10.97 -8.51 3.64
CA ILE A 284 10.99 -7.45 2.63
C ILE A 284 11.59 -7.94 1.30
N ASN A 285 12.59 -8.83 1.36
CA ASN A 285 13.26 -9.36 0.18
C ASN A 285 12.35 -10.34 -0.57
N ALA A 286 11.63 -11.23 0.14
CA ALA A 286 10.66 -12.13 -0.46
C ALA A 286 9.53 -11.36 -1.14
N ARG A 287 8.94 -10.36 -0.47
CA ARG A 287 7.89 -9.50 -1.07
C ARG A 287 8.35 -8.83 -2.35
N ARG A 288 9.55 -8.26 -2.33
CA ARG A 288 10.16 -7.55 -3.46
C ARG A 288 10.53 -8.51 -4.60
N ASN A 289 11.24 -9.60 -4.29
CA ASN A 289 11.76 -10.53 -5.29
C ASN A 289 10.65 -11.35 -5.97
N LEU A 290 9.57 -11.65 -5.26
CA LEU A 290 8.40 -12.35 -5.80
C LEU A 290 7.40 -11.42 -6.48
N GLU A 291 7.58 -10.10 -6.38
CA GLU A 291 6.70 -9.07 -6.94
C GLU A 291 5.22 -9.36 -6.61
N ILE A 292 4.92 -9.52 -5.32
CA ILE A 292 3.59 -9.99 -4.86
C ILE A 292 2.52 -8.93 -5.15
N THR A 293 2.71 -7.69 -4.72
CA THR A 293 1.72 -6.60 -4.85
C THR A 293 2.16 -5.47 -5.76
N GLU A 294 3.46 -5.23 -5.88
CA GLU A 294 4.06 -4.14 -6.65
C GLU A 294 5.35 -4.62 -7.32
N LYS A 295 5.63 -4.11 -8.52
CA LYS A 295 6.89 -4.39 -9.21
C LYS A 295 8.06 -3.67 -8.57
N MET A 296 9.22 -4.30 -8.60
CA MET A 296 10.46 -3.74 -8.10
C MET A 296 10.87 -2.45 -8.81
N ARG A 297 10.68 -2.38 -10.14
CA ARG A 297 11.24 -1.31 -10.97
C ARG A 297 10.42 -0.03 -10.97
N ASP A 298 9.11 -0.11 -11.08
CA ASP A 298 8.21 1.02 -11.32
C ASP A 298 7.03 1.09 -10.35
N LYS A 299 7.01 0.23 -9.32
CA LYS A 299 5.94 0.08 -8.32
C LYS A 299 4.54 -0.14 -8.93
N SER A 300 4.47 -0.49 -10.23
CA SER A 300 3.20 -0.76 -10.89
C SER A 300 2.60 -2.09 -10.47
N LYS A 301 1.27 -2.17 -10.49
CA LYS A 301 0.51 -3.40 -10.21
C LYS A 301 0.61 -4.42 -11.35
N LYS A 302 0.64 -3.97 -12.60
CA LYS A 302 0.65 -4.86 -13.78
C LYS A 302 1.91 -5.70 -13.82
N GLY A 303 1.79 -7.01 -13.83
CA GLY A 303 2.91 -7.97 -13.83
C GLY A 303 3.28 -8.46 -12.42
N THR A 304 2.42 -8.31 -11.42
CA THR A 304 2.55 -8.84 -10.07
C THR A 304 1.60 -10.02 -9.83
N LEU A 305 1.74 -10.75 -8.71
CA LEU A 305 0.79 -11.78 -8.32
C LEU A 305 -0.60 -11.18 -8.09
N LEU A 306 -0.68 -10.02 -7.40
CA LEU A 306 -1.93 -9.29 -7.21
C LEU A 306 -2.64 -8.98 -8.53
N TRP A 307 -1.91 -8.57 -9.58
CA TRP A 307 -2.51 -8.35 -10.90
C TRP A 307 -3.09 -9.61 -11.51
N VAL A 308 -2.50 -10.78 -11.23
CA VAL A 308 -3.04 -12.07 -11.70
C VAL A 308 -4.35 -12.38 -11.02
N LEU A 309 -4.40 -12.26 -9.69
CA LEU A 309 -5.50 -12.73 -8.85
C LEU A 309 -6.64 -11.72 -8.68
N ASP A 310 -6.42 -10.42 -8.97
CA ASP A 310 -7.43 -9.39 -8.77
C ASP A 310 -8.44 -9.35 -9.93
N LYS A 311 -9.57 -10.01 -9.70
CA LYS A 311 -10.82 -9.91 -10.44
C LYS A 311 -11.96 -9.41 -9.56
N THR A 312 -11.61 -8.79 -8.41
CA THR A 312 -12.59 -8.28 -7.47
C THR A 312 -13.46 -7.19 -8.08
N SER A 313 -14.74 -7.24 -7.79
CA SER A 313 -15.77 -6.31 -8.27
C SER A 313 -15.86 -5.04 -7.41
N THR A 314 -15.49 -5.13 -6.13
CA THR A 314 -15.58 -4.04 -5.15
C THR A 314 -14.20 -3.54 -4.75
N SER A 315 -14.13 -2.27 -4.34
CA SER A 315 -12.90 -1.68 -3.79
C SER A 315 -12.49 -2.36 -2.48
N MET A 316 -13.46 -2.71 -1.63
CA MET A 316 -13.27 -3.45 -0.37
C MET A 316 -12.64 -4.83 -0.62
N GLY A 317 -13.15 -5.60 -1.59
CA GLY A 317 -12.58 -6.88 -2.00
C GLY A 317 -11.14 -6.73 -2.49
N GLY A 318 -10.84 -5.68 -3.25
CA GLY A 318 -9.48 -5.40 -3.71
C GLY A 318 -8.50 -5.12 -2.57
N ARG A 319 -8.91 -4.37 -1.53
CA ARG A 319 -8.12 -4.14 -0.31
C ARG A 319 -7.90 -5.43 0.46
N LEU A 320 -8.95 -6.21 0.67
CA LEU A 320 -8.87 -7.49 1.36
C LEU A 320 -7.97 -8.49 0.64
N LEU A 321 -8.05 -8.58 -0.70
CA LEU A 321 -7.16 -9.43 -1.49
C LEU A 321 -5.70 -9.05 -1.31
N ARG A 322 -5.37 -7.75 -1.37
CA ARG A 322 -4.01 -7.27 -1.11
C ARG A 322 -3.53 -7.68 0.28
N ARG A 323 -4.39 -7.57 1.30
CA ARG A 323 -4.07 -8.00 2.67
C ARG A 323 -3.85 -9.52 2.74
N TRP A 324 -4.72 -10.34 2.14
CA TRP A 324 -4.54 -11.80 2.16
C TRP A 324 -3.23 -12.25 1.50
N LEU A 325 -2.79 -11.58 0.45
CA LEU A 325 -1.51 -11.88 -0.19
C LEU A 325 -0.31 -11.50 0.69
N ASN A 326 -0.48 -10.52 1.56
CA ASN A 326 0.53 -10.13 2.54
C ASN A 326 0.52 -11.00 3.80
N ASP A 327 -0.60 -11.67 4.08
CA ASP A 327 -0.88 -12.45 5.30
C ASP A 327 -1.32 -13.88 4.95
N PRO A 328 -0.46 -14.71 4.31
CA PRO A 328 -0.79 -16.10 4.01
C PRO A 328 -0.98 -16.90 5.30
N LEU A 329 -1.93 -17.83 5.30
CA LEU A 329 -2.32 -18.59 6.49
C LEU A 329 -1.34 -19.73 6.80
N LEU A 330 -1.23 -20.07 8.10
CA LEU A 330 -0.49 -21.25 8.58
C LEU A 330 -1.42 -22.40 8.99
N GLU A 331 -2.63 -22.10 9.41
CA GLU A 331 -3.58 -23.11 9.85
C GLU A 331 -4.23 -23.82 8.67
N VAL A 332 -3.97 -25.14 8.54
CA VAL A 332 -4.51 -25.98 7.44
C VAL A 332 -6.03 -25.88 7.36
N LYS A 333 -6.72 -25.82 8.50
CA LYS A 333 -8.18 -25.73 8.55
C LYS A 333 -8.69 -24.46 7.87
N ASP A 334 -8.11 -23.32 8.21
CA ASP A 334 -8.54 -22.02 7.66
C ASP A 334 -8.26 -21.93 6.15
N ILE A 335 -7.14 -22.51 5.71
CA ILE A 335 -6.78 -22.63 4.29
C ILE A 335 -7.82 -23.51 3.56
N GLN A 336 -8.14 -24.70 4.13
CA GLN A 336 -9.08 -25.63 3.53
C GLN A 336 -10.48 -25.02 3.41
N GLU A 337 -10.94 -24.29 4.43
CA GLU A 337 -12.24 -23.59 4.38
C GLU A 337 -12.34 -22.59 3.23
N ARG A 338 -11.24 -21.83 2.94
CA ARG A 338 -11.18 -20.96 1.76
C ARG A 338 -11.17 -21.75 0.46
N LEU A 339 -10.36 -22.81 0.37
CA LEU A 339 -10.27 -23.65 -0.82
C LEU A 339 -11.61 -24.32 -1.16
N ASP A 340 -12.35 -24.81 -0.17
CA ASP A 340 -13.67 -25.42 -0.37
C ASP A 340 -14.68 -24.39 -0.89
N ALA A 341 -14.66 -23.16 -0.38
CA ALA A 341 -15.50 -22.09 -0.88
C ALA A 341 -15.14 -21.68 -2.32
N VAL A 342 -13.86 -21.56 -2.63
CA VAL A 342 -13.38 -21.30 -4.00
C VAL A 342 -13.79 -22.41 -4.94
N LYS A 343 -13.68 -23.69 -4.51
CA LYS A 343 -14.11 -24.86 -5.29
C LYS A 343 -15.59 -24.77 -5.64
N GLU A 344 -16.44 -24.53 -4.65
CA GLU A 344 -17.88 -24.44 -4.86
C GLU A 344 -18.23 -23.34 -5.87
N LEU A 345 -17.63 -22.14 -5.71
CA LEU A 345 -17.85 -21.02 -6.63
C LEU A 345 -17.24 -21.27 -8.02
N LYS A 346 -16.16 -22.05 -8.14
CA LYS A 346 -15.58 -22.44 -9.42
C LYS A 346 -16.49 -23.44 -10.15
N ASP A 347 -16.96 -24.46 -9.41
CA ASP A 347 -17.76 -25.56 -9.98
C ASP A 347 -19.17 -25.08 -10.36
N ASN A 348 -19.68 -23.99 -9.74
CA ASN A 348 -20.97 -23.40 -10.05
C ASN A 348 -20.82 -22.01 -10.71
N MET A 349 -20.67 -22.02 -12.03
CA MET A 349 -20.47 -20.79 -12.82
C MET A 349 -21.67 -19.82 -12.74
N MET A 350 -22.89 -20.32 -12.64
CA MET A 350 -24.09 -19.46 -12.54
C MET A 350 -24.10 -18.71 -11.23
N LEU A 351 -23.91 -19.41 -10.12
CA LEU A 351 -23.85 -18.82 -8.76
C LEU A 351 -22.72 -17.79 -8.67
N ARG A 352 -21.51 -18.09 -9.17
CA ARG A 352 -20.41 -17.14 -9.24
C ARG A 352 -20.76 -15.90 -10.08
N GLY A 353 -21.42 -16.09 -11.22
CA GLY A 353 -21.87 -15.02 -12.12
C GLY A 353 -22.85 -14.08 -11.43
N GLU A 354 -23.86 -14.60 -10.77
CA GLU A 354 -24.86 -13.81 -10.03
C GLU A 354 -24.23 -13.02 -8.89
N ILE A 355 -23.34 -13.63 -8.11
CA ILE A 355 -22.56 -12.92 -7.07
C ILE A 355 -21.78 -11.77 -7.69
N THR A 356 -20.97 -12.04 -8.71
CA THR A 356 -20.10 -11.05 -9.34
C THR A 356 -20.90 -9.88 -9.93
N ASP A 357 -22.02 -10.15 -10.60
CA ASP A 357 -22.84 -9.12 -11.23
C ASP A 357 -23.60 -8.26 -10.20
N THR A 358 -23.98 -8.85 -9.07
CA THR A 358 -24.58 -8.11 -7.96
C THR A 358 -23.53 -7.25 -7.26
N LEU A 359 -22.33 -7.80 -6.99
CA LEU A 359 -21.25 -7.08 -6.32
C LEU A 359 -20.70 -5.88 -7.14
N LYS A 360 -20.77 -5.91 -8.48
CA LYS A 360 -20.43 -4.75 -9.32
C LYS A 360 -21.27 -3.50 -9.04
N LYS A 361 -22.45 -3.69 -8.44
CA LYS A 361 -23.38 -2.61 -8.09
C LYS A 361 -23.25 -2.17 -6.62
N VAL A 362 -22.37 -2.82 -5.86
CA VAL A 362 -22.09 -2.49 -4.46
C VAL A 362 -20.87 -1.56 -4.41
N TYR A 363 -21.07 -0.37 -3.88
CA TYR A 363 -20.04 0.62 -3.69
C TYR A 363 -19.25 0.35 -2.39
N ASP A 364 -18.29 1.20 -2.08
CA ASP A 364 -17.41 1.08 -0.92
C ASP A 364 -18.11 1.39 0.40
N ILE A 365 -18.81 0.39 0.95
CA ILE A 365 -19.54 0.51 2.21
C ILE A 365 -18.61 0.90 3.37
N GLU A 366 -17.38 0.40 3.42
CA GLU A 366 -16.42 0.71 4.49
C GLU A 366 -16.09 2.21 4.52
N ARG A 367 -15.67 2.77 3.39
CA ARG A 367 -15.33 4.20 3.30
C ARG A 367 -16.55 5.10 3.44
N LEU A 368 -17.71 4.66 2.93
CA LEU A 368 -18.96 5.40 3.13
C LEU A 368 -19.36 5.43 4.61
N ALA A 369 -19.22 4.31 5.31
CA ALA A 369 -19.50 4.23 6.74
C ALA A 369 -18.55 5.13 7.56
N GLY A 370 -17.26 5.16 7.21
CA GLY A 370 -16.29 6.10 7.77
C GLY A 370 -16.71 7.55 7.59
N LYS A 371 -17.11 7.97 6.37
CA LYS A 371 -17.58 9.32 6.08
C LYS A 371 -18.82 9.72 6.90
N MET A 372 -19.75 8.79 7.16
CA MET A 372 -20.93 9.06 8.01
C MET A 372 -20.49 9.45 9.43
N THR A 373 -19.55 8.71 10.00
CA THR A 373 -19.03 8.96 11.35
C THR A 373 -18.23 10.24 11.45
N TYR A 374 -17.38 10.53 10.45
CA TYR A 374 -16.61 11.79 10.39
C TYR A 374 -17.47 13.04 10.23
N GLY A 375 -18.70 12.89 9.80
CA GLY A 375 -19.57 13.99 9.53
C GLY A 375 -19.31 14.75 8.22
N ASN A 376 -18.47 14.22 7.32
CA ASN A 376 -18.16 14.80 6.01
C ASN A 376 -18.95 14.15 4.86
N ALA A 377 -19.78 13.14 5.14
CA ALA A 377 -20.70 12.57 4.17
C ALA A 377 -21.72 13.60 3.69
N ASN A 378 -21.96 13.62 2.39
CA ASN A 378 -23.01 14.41 1.74
C ASN A 378 -24.24 13.54 1.42
N ALA A 379 -25.29 14.17 0.88
CA ALA A 379 -26.53 13.45 0.57
C ALA A 379 -26.36 12.41 -0.56
N ARG A 380 -25.44 12.62 -1.49
CA ARG A 380 -25.12 11.63 -2.55
C ARG A 380 -24.38 10.42 -1.98
N ASP A 381 -23.50 10.61 -0.99
CA ASP A 381 -22.87 9.49 -0.28
C ASP A 381 -23.93 8.59 0.40
N MET A 382 -24.99 9.19 0.98
CA MET A 382 -26.12 8.41 1.55
C MET A 382 -26.89 7.63 0.48
N ILE A 383 -27.16 8.23 -0.66
CA ILE A 383 -27.83 7.52 -1.78
C ILE A 383 -26.92 6.39 -2.31
N THR A 384 -25.63 6.62 -2.40
CA THR A 384 -24.66 5.58 -2.79
C THR A 384 -24.64 4.42 -1.81
N LEU A 385 -24.69 4.71 -0.51
CA LEU A 385 -24.87 3.70 0.54
C LEU A 385 -26.18 2.95 0.37
N LYS A 386 -27.31 3.66 0.23
CA LYS A 386 -28.64 3.07 0.00
C LYS A 386 -28.63 2.09 -1.17
N ASN A 387 -28.06 2.50 -2.32
CA ASN A 387 -28.00 1.66 -3.52
C ASN A 387 -27.16 0.39 -3.30
N SER A 388 -26.12 0.47 -2.45
CA SER A 388 -25.32 -0.69 -2.06
C SER A 388 -26.13 -1.64 -1.16
N LEU A 389 -26.83 -1.10 -0.16
CA LEU A 389 -27.64 -1.88 0.77
C LEU A 389 -28.83 -2.57 0.06
N GLU A 390 -29.39 -1.95 -0.97
CA GLU A 390 -30.45 -2.52 -1.80
C GLU A 390 -30.07 -3.86 -2.45
N ARG A 391 -28.78 -4.08 -2.68
CA ARG A 391 -28.26 -5.31 -3.33
C ARG A 391 -27.95 -6.43 -2.33
N LEU A 392 -27.86 -6.15 -1.04
CA LEU A 392 -27.51 -7.16 -0.03
C LEU A 392 -28.49 -8.33 0.07
N PRO A 393 -29.83 -8.14 -0.04
CA PRO A 393 -30.77 -9.26 -0.09
C PRO A 393 -30.53 -10.21 -1.28
N GLU A 394 -30.13 -9.67 -2.45
CA GLU A 394 -29.77 -10.48 -3.63
C GLU A 394 -28.54 -11.34 -3.33
N VAL A 395 -27.48 -10.74 -2.76
CA VAL A 395 -26.26 -11.48 -2.34
C VAL A 395 -26.62 -12.57 -1.33
N LYS A 396 -27.46 -12.25 -0.34
CA LYS A 396 -27.87 -13.19 0.70
C LYS A 396 -28.65 -14.38 0.14
N SER A 397 -29.56 -14.14 -0.79
CA SER A 397 -30.35 -15.22 -1.40
C SER A 397 -29.47 -16.20 -2.21
N VAL A 398 -28.41 -15.69 -2.85
CA VAL A 398 -27.45 -16.53 -3.57
C VAL A 398 -26.63 -17.36 -2.59
N LEU A 399 -26.17 -16.77 -1.48
CA LEU A 399 -25.42 -17.47 -0.43
C LEU A 399 -26.21 -18.58 0.26
N GLU A 400 -27.54 -18.44 0.35
CA GLU A 400 -28.44 -19.46 0.94
C GLU A 400 -28.31 -20.81 0.22
N MET A 401 -27.99 -20.80 -1.07
CA MET A 401 -27.84 -22.00 -1.88
C MET A 401 -26.49 -22.69 -1.69
N CYS A 402 -25.52 -22.03 -1.02
CA CYS A 402 -24.17 -22.52 -0.84
C CYS A 402 -24.07 -23.64 0.21
N GLN A 403 -23.12 -24.55 0.03
CA GLN A 403 -22.94 -25.71 0.90
C GLN A 403 -21.64 -25.66 1.75
N SER A 404 -20.57 -25.03 1.25
CA SER A 404 -19.31 -24.95 1.96
C SER A 404 -19.44 -24.19 3.27
N HIS A 405 -18.68 -24.63 4.28
CA HIS A 405 -18.73 -24.07 5.62
C HIS A 405 -18.51 -22.55 5.62
N LYS A 406 -17.50 -22.10 4.89
CA LYS A 406 -17.16 -20.67 4.83
C LYS A 406 -18.26 -19.81 4.21
N LEU A 407 -18.89 -20.27 3.13
CA LEU A 407 -19.97 -19.50 2.49
C LEU A 407 -21.24 -19.50 3.36
N LYS A 408 -21.53 -20.57 4.11
CA LYS A 408 -22.59 -20.60 5.11
C LYS A 408 -22.33 -19.64 6.28
N GLU A 409 -21.11 -19.60 6.79
CA GLU A 409 -20.69 -18.64 7.80
C GLU A 409 -20.91 -17.20 7.31
N LEU A 410 -20.56 -16.91 6.05
CA LEU A 410 -20.76 -15.61 5.44
C LEU A 410 -22.25 -15.28 5.28
N TYR A 411 -23.08 -16.25 4.90
CA TYR A 411 -24.56 -16.09 4.86
C TYR A 411 -25.14 -15.71 6.22
N GLU A 412 -24.76 -16.41 7.28
CA GLU A 412 -25.23 -16.15 8.64
C GLU A 412 -24.78 -14.77 9.16
N ASN A 413 -23.59 -14.34 8.80
CA ASN A 413 -23.02 -13.06 9.23
C ASN A 413 -23.42 -11.87 8.35
N LEU A 414 -24.05 -12.08 7.20
CA LEU A 414 -24.51 -11.00 6.31
C LEU A 414 -25.77 -10.35 6.87
N ASP A 415 -25.62 -9.13 7.40
CA ASP A 415 -26.72 -8.27 7.80
C ASP A 415 -27.17 -7.43 6.59
N GLU A 416 -28.45 -7.53 6.24
CA GLU A 416 -29.03 -6.81 5.09
C GLU A 416 -29.24 -5.31 5.37
N LEU A 417 -29.15 -4.86 6.63
CA LEU A 417 -29.29 -3.46 7.05
C LEU A 417 -30.58 -2.78 6.52
N LYS A 418 -31.70 -3.53 6.52
CA LYS A 418 -33.00 -3.06 6.00
C LYS A 418 -33.51 -1.80 6.68
N ASP A 419 -33.20 -1.64 7.96
CA ASP A 419 -33.55 -0.47 8.77
C ASP A 419 -32.78 0.79 8.30
N VAL A 420 -31.49 0.68 8.03
CA VAL A 420 -30.67 1.77 7.48
C VAL A 420 -31.12 2.12 6.06
N PHE A 421 -31.36 1.11 5.23
CA PHE A 421 -31.91 1.30 3.89
C PHE A 421 -33.25 2.07 3.95
N ALA A 422 -34.19 1.62 4.77
CA ALA A 422 -35.50 2.24 4.88
C ALA A 422 -35.42 3.69 5.40
N LEU A 423 -34.49 3.97 6.32
CA LEU A 423 -34.24 5.33 6.82
C LEU A 423 -33.83 6.26 5.68
N ILE A 424 -32.82 5.88 4.89
CA ILE A 424 -32.32 6.70 3.79
C ILE A 424 -33.41 6.85 2.70
N GLU A 425 -34.07 5.76 2.33
CA GLU A 425 -35.14 5.75 1.31
C GLU A 425 -36.28 6.67 1.66
N LYS A 426 -36.69 6.72 2.95
CA LYS A 426 -37.76 7.57 3.44
C LYS A 426 -37.34 9.04 3.52
N SER A 427 -36.08 9.34 3.80
CA SER A 427 -35.64 10.68 4.21
C SER A 427 -34.95 11.49 3.09
N ILE A 428 -34.15 10.87 2.22
CA ILE A 428 -33.33 11.57 1.24
C ILE A 428 -33.91 11.45 -0.17
N ILE A 429 -33.88 12.52 -0.95
CA ILE A 429 -34.34 12.49 -2.36
C ILE A 429 -33.35 11.67 -3.22
N GLU A 430 -33.78 11.17 -4.36
CA GLU A 430 -32.97 10.27 -5.19
C GLU A 430 -31.81 10.96 -5.89
N ASP A 431 -31.95 12.20 -6.30
CA ASP A 431 -30.88 13.01 -6.93
C ASP A 431 -30.65 14.30 -6.12
N PRO A 432 -29.92 14.21 -5.01
CA PRO A 432 -29.62 15.34 -4.17
C PRO A 432 -28.54 16.25 -4.78
N PRO A 433 -28.54 17.55 -4.47
CA PRO A 433 -27.50 18.48 -4.87
C PRO A 433 -26.14 18.06 -4.29
N MET A 434 -25.06 18.58 -4.87
CA MET A 434 -23.70 18.28 -4.38
C MET A 434 -23.46 18.87 -3.00
N THR A 435 -24.00 20.05 -2.74
CA THR A 435 -23.75 20.81 -1.51
C THR A 435 -24.94 20.73 -0.59
N ILE A 436 -24.75 20.30 0.64
CA ILE A 436 -25.81 20.20 1.65
C ILE A 436 -26.45 21.58 1.92
N LYS A 437 -25.68 22.65 1.80
CA LYS A 437 -26.12 24.03 2.03
C LYS A 437 -27.06 24.61 0.95
N ASP A 438 -27.22 23.92 -0.18
CA ASP A 438 -28.11 24.38 -1.26
C ASP A 438 -29.59 24.05 -0.97
N GLY A 439 -29.86 23.21 0.03
CA GLY A 439 -31.20 22.71 0.34
C GLY A 439 -31.72 21.73 -0.71
N GLY A 440 -32.99 21.33 -0.59
CA GLY A 440 -33.62 20.38 -1.51
C GLY A 440 -33.10 18.96 -1.34
N ILE A 441 -32.81 18.55 -0.10
CA ILE A 441 -32.19 17.24 0.23
C ILE A 441 -33.24 16.26 0.78
N ILE A 442 -34.16 16.74 1.58
CA ILE A 442 -35.13 15.92 2.33
C ILE A 442 -36.38 15.64 1.47
N LYS A 443 -36.80 14.36 1.43
CA LYS A 443 -38.02 13.92 0.73
C LYS A 443 -39.27 14.56 1.33
N LEU A 444 -40.27 14.84 0.49
CA LEU A 444 -41.59 15.23 0.95
C LEU A 444 -42.25 14.10 1.75
N GLY A 445 -42.85 14.42 2.90
CA GLY A 445 -43.45 13.46 3.80
C GLY A 445 -42.55 12.94 4.90
N TYR A 446 -41.29 13.36 4.95
CA TYR A 446 -40.35 13.01 6.02
C TYR A 446 -40.55 13.87 7.28
N ASP A 447 -40.67 15.20 7.09
CA ASP A 447 -40.86 16.18 8.17
C ASP A 447 -41.98 17.15 7.82
N GLU A 448 -42.95 17.27 8.71
CA GLU A 448 -44.14 18.13 8.47
C GLU A 448 -43.81 19.63 8.44
N GLU A 449 -42.83 20.08 9.20
CA GLU A 449 -42.48 21.49 9.25
C GLU A 449 -41.72 21.92 7.96
N ILE A 450 -40.80 21.05 7.51
CA ILE A 450 -40.10 21.24 6.22
C ILE A 450 -41.13 21.28 5.08
N ASP A 451 -42.10 20.37 5.09
CA ASP A 451 -43.13 20.27 4.07
C ASP A 451 -44.06 21.51 4.03
N LYS A 452 -44.45 22.02 5.20
CA LYS A 452 -45.25 23.25 5.30
C LYS A 452 -44.51 24.45 4.71
N LEU A 453 -43.23 24.60 5.03
CA LEU A 453 -42.43 25.69 4.54
C LEU A 453 -42.09 25.59 3.03
N LYS A 454 -41.86 24.37 2.52
CA LYS A 454 -41.73 24.13 1.07
C LYS A 454 -42.98 24.49 0.29
N ARG A 455 -44.19 24.15 0.84
CA ARG A 455 -45.47 24.56 0.26
C ARG A 455 -45.62 26.07 0.26
N ALA A 456 -45.32 26.74 1.39
CA ALA A 456 -45.35 28.19 1.49
C ALA A 456 -44.44 28.89 0.48
N SER A 457 -43.22 28.38 0.28
CA SER A 457 -42.30 28.92 -0.76
C SER A 457 -42.85 28.72 -2.18
N THR A 458 -43.49 27.56 -2.46
CA THR A 458 -44.10 27.26 -3.76
C THR A 458 -45.33 28.12 -4.01
N GLU A 459 -46.20 28.28 -3.01
CA GLU A 459 -47.34 29.16 -3.07
C GLU A 459 -46.92 30.62 -3.25
N GLY A 460 -45.84 31.06 -2.60
CA GLY A 460 -45.26 32.39 -2.80
C GLY A 460 -44.83 32.65 -4.25
N LYS A 461 -44.27 31.67 -4.97
CA LYS A 461 -43.99 31.76 -6.39
C LYS A 461 -45.25 31.88 -7.25
N THR A 462 -46.31 31.21 -6.85
CA THR A 462 -47.61 31.37 -7.50
C THR A 462 -48.18 32.77 -7.26
N TRP A 463 -48.03 33.33 -6.05
CA TRP A 463 -48.41 34.71 -5.75
C TRP A 463 -47.61 35.73 -6.54
N LEU A 464 -46.32 35.52 -6.79
CA LEU A 464 -45.54 36.38 -7.68
C LEU A 464 -46.06 36.39 -9.10
N ALA A 465 -46.42 35.21 -9.63
CA ALA A 465 -47.00 35.11 -10.97
C ALA A 465 -48.38 35.80 -11.05
N LYS A 466 -49.17 35.69 -9.98
CA LYS A 466 -50.45 36.40 -9.87
C LYS A 466 -50.22 37.90 -9.75
N LEU A 467 -49.28 38.38 -8.94
CA LEU A 467 -48.91 39.79 -8.82
C LEU A 467 -48.44 40.33 -10.19
N GLU A 468 -47.66 39.56 -10.94
CA GLU A 468 -47.29 39.95 -12.29
C GLU A 468 -48.46 40.14 -13.22
N ALA A 469 -49.45 39.23 -13.18
CA ALA A 469 -50.65 39.31 -13.98
C ALA A 469 -51.53 40.53 -13.56
N ASP A 470 -51.75 40.68 -12.24
CA ASP A 470 -52.51 41.76 -11.67
C ASP A 470 -51.89 43.14 -11.99
N GLU A 471 -50.58 43.26 -11.90
CA GLU A 471 -49.87 44.46 -12.22
C GLU A 471 -49.88 44.79 -13.72
N LYS A 472 -49.84 43.77 -14.59
CA LYS A 472 -50.02 43.97 -16.05
C LYS A 472 -51.41 44.48 -16.36
N GLU A 473 -52.45 43.99 -15.69
CA GLU A 473 -53.80 44.42 -15.88
C GLU A 473 -54.04 45.84 -15.35
N LYS A 474 -53.57 46.13 -14.13
CA LYS A 474 -53.68 47.44 -13.50
C LYS A 474 -52.98 48.59 -14.22
N THR A 475 -51.77 48.27 -14.73
CA THR A 475 -50.88 49.29 -15.42
C THR A 475 -51.06 49.32 -16.92
N GLY A 476 -51.64 48.29 -17.54
CA GLY A 476 -51.75 48.18 -19.00
C GLY A 476 -50.39 47.82 -19.68
N ILE A 477 -49.33 47.61 -18.93
CA ILE A 477 -47.97 47.39 -19.45
C ILE A 477 -47.79 45.85 -19.69
N LYS A 478 -48.01 45.45 -20.92
CA LYS A 478 -47.94 44.02 -21.32
C LYS A 478 -46.54 43.41 -21.21
N THR A 479 -45.47 44.24 -21.25
CA THR A 479 -44.09 43.80 -21.17
C THR A 479 -43.53 43.72 -19.75
N LEU A 480 -44.32 44.08 -18.75
CA LEU A 480 -43.93 43.99 -17.37
C LEU A 480 -43.62 42.52 -17.00
N LYS A 481 -42.51 42.32 -16.30
CA LYS A 481 -42.08 40.99 -15.80
C LYS A 481 -41.59 41.11 -14.38
N VAL A 482 -41.90 40.12 -13.54
CA VAL A 482 -41.30 39.94 -12.25
C VAL A 482 -40.07 39.08 -12.43
N GLY A 483 -38.92 39.54 -11.94
CA GLY A 483 -37.63 38.86 -11.99
C GLY A 483 -36.92 38.84 -10.65
N TYR A 484 -35.90 38.01 -10.49
CA TYR A 484 -35.09 37.91 -9.31
C TYR A 484 -33.61 38.19 -9.60
N ASN A 485 -32.93 38.86 -8.69
CA ASN A 485 -31.50 39.11 -8.73
C ASN A 485 -30.90 38.97 -7.35
N LYS A 486 -29.80 38.25 -7.23
CA LYS A 486 -29.12 37.97 -5.94
C LYS A 486 -28.75 39.21 -5.14
N VAL A 487 -28.50 40.36 -5.83
CA VAL A 487 -28.11 41.63 -5.18
C VAL A 487 -29.29 42.47 -4.74
N PHE A 488 -30.36 42.48 -5.52
CA PHE A 488 -31.51 43.39 -5.32
C PHE A 488 -32.79 42.69 -4.92
N GLY A 489 -32.81 41.33 -4.86
CA GLY A 489 -34.01 40.55 -4.61
C GLY A 489 -34.96 40.48 -5.79
N TYR A 490 -36.29 40.36 -5.52
CA TYR A 490 -37.33 40.38 -6.54
C TYR A 490 -37.56 41.81 -7.04
N TYR A 491 -37.77 41.96 -8.34
CA TYR A 491 -38.04 43.27 -8.98
C TYR A 491 -39.03 43.11 -10.10
N ILE A 492 -39.73 44.22 -10.39
CA ILE A 492 -40.58 44.40 -11.57
C ILE A 492 -39.78 45.09 -12.63
N GLU A 493 -39.56 44.47 -13.78
CA GLU A 493 -38.87 45.01 -14.92
C GLU A 493 -39.89 45.60 -15.92
N VAL A 494 -39.69 46.87 -16.29
CA VAL A 494 -40.53 47.58 -17.28
C VAL A 494 -39.59 48.05 -18.39
N SER A 495 -39.93 47.74 -19.64
CA SER A 495 -39.19 48.17 -20.81
C SER A 495 -39.25 49.69 -20.99
N LYS A 496 -38.19 50.29 -21.56
CA LYS A 496 -37.94 51.73 -21.67
C LYS A 496 -39.08 52.47 -22.32
N SER A 497 -39.83 51.86 -23.26
CA SER A 497 -40.99 52.40 -23.94
C SER A 497 -42.19 52.64 -23.05
N PHE A 498 -42.26 52.05 -21.90
CA PHE A 498 -43.42 52.10 -20.98
C PHE A 498 -43.10 52.75 -19.63
N VAL A 499 -41.89 53.32 -19.46
CA VAL A 499 -41.45 53.94 -18.20
C VAL A 499 -42.36 55.14 -17.79
N SER A 500 -42.89 55.89 -18.76
CA SER A 500 -43.83 56.98 -18.50
C SER A 500 -45.22 56.57 -18.03
N GLN A 501 -45.55 55.29 -18.12
CA GLN A 501 -46.83 54.73 -17.66
C GLN A 501 -46.72 54.05 -16.28
N VAL A 502 -45.54 54.05 -15.70
CA VAL A 502 -45.31 53.45 -14.40
C VAL A 502 -45.96 54.26 -13.27
N PRO A 503 -46.82 53.65 -12.42
CA PRO A 503 -47.50 54.37 -11.31
C PRO A 503 -46.47 54.86 -10.26
N GLU A 504 -46.77 55.94 -9.52
CA GLU A 504 -45.94 56.48 -8.44
C GLU A 504 -45.62 55.50 -7.30
N ARG A 505 -46.44 54.50 -7.09
CA ARG A 505 -46.24 53.44 -6.09
C ARG A 505 -45.06 52.50 -6.41
N PHE A 506 -44.51 52.58 -7.64
CA PHE A 506 -43.33 51.80 -8.06
C PHE A 506 -42.06 52.55 -7.67
N ILE A 507 -41.30 52.03 -6.78
CA ILE A 507 -40.02 52.60 -6.33
C ILE A 507 -38.90 52.09 -7.24
N ARG A 508 -38.28 52.98 -7.97
CA ARG A 508 -37.18 52.65 -8.89
C ARG A 508 -35.92 52.18 -8.12
N LYS A 509 -35.36 51.04 -8.50
CA LYS A 509 -34.14 50.48 -7.94
C LYS A 509 -32.96 50.53 -8.87
N GLN A 510 -33.17 50.30 -10.19
CA GLN A 510 -32.09 50.24 -11.16
C GLN A 510 -32.56 50.65 -12.54
N THR A 511 -31.70 51.41 -13.27
CA THR A 511 -31.89 51.76 -14.67
C THR A 511 -30.97 50.87 -15.53
N LEU A 512 -31.54 50.24 -16.54
CA LEU A 512 -30.84 49.43 -17.52
C LEU A 512 -30.89 50.11 -18.91
N THR A 513 -30.06 49.62 -19.83
CA THR A 513 -30.09 50.06 -21.21
C THR A 513 -31.41 49.75 -21.93
N THR A 514 -32.11 48.67 -21.54
CA THR A 514 -33.35 48.14 -22.11
C THR A 514 -34.61 48.50 -21.33
N GLY A 515 -34.50 48.90 -20.08
CA GLY A 515 -35.64 49.15 -19.20
C GLY A 515 -35.27 49.68 -17.82
N GLU A 516 -36.23 49.72 -16.93
CA GLU A 516 -36.03 50.05 -15.51
C GLU A 516 -36.60 48.99 -14.59
N ARG A 517 -35.98 48.80 -13.42
CA ARG A 517 -36.38 47.87 -12.39
C ARG A 517 -36.95 48.59 -11.18
N TYR A 518 -38.11 48.12 -10.76
CA TYR A 518 -38.88 48.68 -9.68
C TYR A 518 -39.22 47.66 -8.58
N ILE A 519 -39.55 48.18 -7.42
CA ILE A 519 -40.16 47.40 -6.33
C ILE A 519 -41.45 48.02 -5.89
N THR A 520 -42.38 47.21 -5.35
CA THR A 520 -43.59 47.66 -4.68
C THR A 520 -43.66 47.09 -3.25
N GLU A 521 -44.45 47.68 -2.36
CA GLU A 521 -44.60 47.15 -1.01
C GLU A 521 -45.16 45.73 -0.97
N GLU A 522 -46.12 45.42 -1.87
CA GLU A 522 -46.70 44.08 -2.04
C GLU A 522 -45.57 43.06 -2.46
N LEU A 523 -44.78 43.44 -3.47
CA LEU A 523 -43.67 42.60 -3.90
C LEU A 523 -42.69 42.35 -2.77
N LYS A 524 -42.36 43.38 -1.98
CA LYS A 524 -41.41 43.26 -0.88
C LYS A 524 -41.95 42.38 0.28
N THR A 525 -43.28 42.42 0.51
CA THR A 525 -43.94 41.57 1.51
C THR A 525 -43.87 40.09 1.08
N ILE A 526 -44.21 39.83 -0.18
CA ILE A 526 -44.12 38.46 -0.76
C ILE A 526 -42.64 37.97 -0.76
N GLU A 527 -41.71 38.84 -1.14
CA GLU A 527 -40.27 38.55 -1.10
C GLU A 527 -39.80 38.08 0.28
N ASN A 528 -40.11 38.87 1.33
CA ASN A 528 -39.72 38.54 2.69
C ASN A 528 -40.33 37.21 3.16
N GLN A 529 -41.56 36.91 2.76
CA GLN A 529 -42.18 35.59 3.06
C GLN A 529 -41.48 34.46 2.34
N ILE A 530 -41.14 34.57 1.05
CA ILE A 530 -40.49 33.55 0.25
C ILE A 530 -39.07 33.33 0.76
N LEU A 531 -38.25 34.39 0.82
CA LEU A 531 -36.82 34.27 1.22
C LEU A 531 -36.70 33.79 2.67
N GLY A 532 -37.54 34.28 3.58
CA GLY A 532 -37.57 33.81 4.96
C GLY A 532 -38.00 32.34 5.09
N ALA A 533 -38.91 31.86 4.23
CA ALA A 533 -39.26 30.45 4.17
C ALA A 533 -38.13 29.59 3.56
N GLU A 534 -37.53 30.02 2.46
CA GLU A 534 -36.43 29.30 1.83
C GLU A 534 -35.19 29.15 2.75
N GLU A 535 -34.79 30.21 3.45
CA GLU A 535 -33.65 30.15 4.38
C GLU A 535 -33.96 29.21 5.57
N LYS A 536 -35.21 29.25 6.11
CA LYS A 536 -35.63 28.33 7.16
C LYS A 536 -35.67 26.88 6.68
N VAL A 537 -36.17 26.63 5.45
CA VAL A 537 -36.17 25.28 4.86
C VAL A 537 -34.79 24.72 4.77
N VAL A 538 -33.83 25.49 4.23
CA VAL A 538 -32.42 25.04 4.09
C VAL A 538 -31.80 24.67 5.46
N ASN A 539 -32.06 25.50 6.49
CA ASN A 539 -31.53 25.22 7.83
C ASN A 539 -32.18 23.98 8.46
N LEU A 540 -33.51 23.80 8.31
CA LEU A 540 -34.20 22.61 8.84
C LEU A 540 -33.77 21.35 8.08
N GLU A 541 -33.65 21.40 6.76
CA GLU A 541 -33.14 20.30 5.96
C GLU A 541 -31.69 19.92 6.35
N TYR A 542 -30.83 20.92 6.62
CA TYR A 542 -29.49 20.66 7.11
C TYR A 542 -29.51 19.94 8.46
N ASN A 543 -30.33 20.38 9.42
CA ASN A 543 -30.44 19.76 10.74
C ASN A 543 -30.99 18.32 10.62
N ALA A 544 -32.04 18.11 9.85
CA ALA A 544 -32.61 16.79 9.59
C ALA A 544 -31.59 15.86 8.93
N PHE A 545 -30.82 16.37 7.98
CA PHE A 545 -29.72 15.62 7.35
C PHE A 545 -28.65 15.21 8.36
N VAL A 546 -28.24 16.11 9.27
CA VAL A 546 -27.27 15.79 10.33
C VAL A 546 -27.80 14.73 11.27
N GLU A 547 -29.07 14.79 11.65
CA GLU A 547 -29.73 13.77 12.50
C GLU A 547 -29.76 12.40 11.81
N ILE A 548 -30.15 12.34 10.54
CA ILE A 548 -30.17 11.10 9.75
C ILE A 548 -28.76 10.52 9.66
N ARG A 549 -27.76 11.34 9.37
CA ARG A 549 -26.36 10.93 9.31
C ARG A 549 -25.87 10.34 10.63
N THR A 550 -26.21 10.98 11.74
CA THR A 550 -25.85 10.53 13.09
C THR A 550 -26.53 9.18 13.42
N GLU A 551 -27.79 8.99 13.00
CA GLU A 551 -28.48 7.73 13.19
C GLU A 551 -27.88 6.58 12.38
N ILE A 552 -27.43 6.86 11.14
CA ILE A 552 -26.68 5.89 10.33
C ILE A 552 -25.35 5.56 10.99
N ALA A 553 -24.63 6.57 11.51
CA ALA A 553 -23.36 6.39 12.19
C ALA A 553 -23.44 5.46 13.41
N LYS A 554 -24.54 5.44 14.16
CA LYS A 554 -24.75 4.48 15.25
C LYS A 554 -24.70 3.01 14.82
N ASN A 555 -24.92 2.73 13.53
CA ASN A 555 -24.89 1.40 12.95
C ASN A 555 -23.52 1.03 12.34
N ILE A 556 -22.47 1.78 12.66
CA ILE A 556 -21.14 1.63 12.04
C ILE A 556 -20.59 0.20 12.17
N LYS A 557 -20.72 -0.45 13.33
CA LYS A 557 -20.24 -1.83 13.55
C LYS A 557 -20.93 -2.83 12.63
N ARG A 558 -22.24 -2.68 12.42
CA ARG A 558 -23.02 -3.53 11.52
C ARG A 558 -22.61 -3.32 10.08
N LEU A 559 -22.41 -2.05 9.67
CA LEU A 559 -21.94 -1.68 8.33
C LEU A 559 -20.56 -2.27 8.05
N GLN A 560 -19.61 -2.14 8.97
CA GLN A 560 -18.27 -2.68 8.83
C GLN A 560 -18.26 -4.23 8.79
N LYS A 561 -19.06 -4.88 9.64
CA LYS A 561 -19.20 -6.34 9.60
C LYS A 561 -19.75 -6.82 8.26
N THR A 562 -20.79 -6.18 7.75
CA THR A 562 -21.37 -6.48 6.44
C THR A 562 -20.36 -6.24 5.30
N ALA A 563 -19.63 -5.12 5.34
CA ALA A 563 -18.60 -4.80 4.37
C ALA A 563 -17.47 -5.86 4.34
N ASN A 564 -17.07 -6.38 5.51
CA ASN A 564 -16.09 -7.47 5.60
C ASN A 564 -16.63 -8.78 5.02
N VAL A 565 -17.91 -9.10 5.23
CA VAL A 565 -18.57 -10.26 4.59
C VAL A 565 -18.56 -10.11 3.08
N VAL A 566 -19.01 -8.95 2.57
CA VAL A 566 -19.06 -8.65 1.13
C VAL A 566 -17.67 -8.72 0.50
N SER A 567 -16.66 -8.14 1.13
CA SER A 567 -15.28 -8.18 0.63
C SER A 567 -14.70 -9.59 0.60
N THR A 568 -15.05 -10.43 1.59
CA THR A 568 -14.62 -11.83 1.64
C THR A 568 -15.25 -12.66 0.51
N ILE A 569 -16.53 -12.48 0.25
CA ILE A 569 -17.22 -13.14 -0.86
C ILE A 569 -16.60 -12.71 -2.20
N ASP A 570 -16.30 -11.44 -2.37
CA ASP A 570 -15.71 -10.88 -3.58
C ASP A 570 -14.30 -11.46 -3.86
N VAL A 571 -13.47 -11.61 -2.81
CA VAL A 571 -12.15 -12.24 -2.96
C VAL A 571 -12.27 -13.73 -3.32
N LEU A 572 -13.16 -14.48 -2.67
CA LEU A 572 -13.39 -15.89 -2.99
C LEU A 572 -13.93 -16.07 -4.42
N ALA A 573 -14.84 -15.21 -4.86
CA ALA A 573 -15.34 -15.19 -6.23
C ALA A 573 -14.23 -14.84 -7.24
N SER A 574 -13.35 -13.89 -6.88
CA SER A 574 -12.18 -13.53 -7.68
C SER A 574 -11.23 -14.71 -7.86
N PHE A 575 -10.93 -15.46 -6.80
CA PHE A 575 -10.09 -16.66 -6.87
C PHE A 575 -10.72 -17.74 -7.74
N ALA A 576 -12.03 -17.97 -7.59
CA ALA A 576 -12.78 -18.93 -8.40
C ALA A 576 -12.78 -18.54 -9.90
N GLN A 577 -12.96 -17.26 -10.20
CA GLN A 577 -12.91 -16.74 -11.56
C GLN A 577 -11.52 -16.93 -12.19
N VAL A 578 -10.45 -16.59 -11.46
CA VAL A 578 -9.08 -16.79 -11.95
C VAL A 578 -8.77 -18.26 -12.14
N ALA A 579 -9.21 -19.12 -11.21
CA ALA A 579 -9.02 -20.56 -11.30
C ALA A 579 -9.68 -21.18 -12.55
N GLU A 580 -10.82 -20.65 -12.95
CA GLU A 580 -11.50 -21.05 -14.20
C GLU A 580 -10.78 -20.49 -15.42
N ASP A 581 -10.55 -19.16 -15.48
CA ASP A 581 -9.94 -18.47 -16.62
C ASP A 581 -8.55 -19.04 -16.98
N MET A 582 -7.77 -19.43 -15.95
CA MET A 582 -6.38 -19.85 -16.09
C MET A 582 -6.17 -21.37 -15.92
N ASN A 583 -7.25 -22.12 -15.77
CA ASN A 583 -7.23 -23.56 -15.54
C ASN A 583 -6.29 -23.96 -14.39
N TYR A 584 -6.53 -23.40 -13.21
CA TYR A 584 -5.78 -23.71 -11.98
C TYR A 584 -6.43 -24.88 -11.23
N CYS A 585 -5.60 -25.71 -10.56
CA CYS A 585 -6.07 -26.82 -9.75
C CYS A 585 -6.19 -26.43 -8.26
N MET A 586 -7.06 -27.14 -7.55
CA MET A 586 -7.16 -27.06 -6.09
C MET A 586 -5.93 -27.74 -5.46
N PRO A 587 -5.11 -27.03 -4.67
CA PRO A 587 -4.00 -27.67 -3.98
C PRO A 587 -4.50 -28.49 -2.80
N VAL A 588 -3.81 -29.58 -2.48
CA VAL A 588 -3.97 -30.33 -1.24
C VAL A 588 -2.97 -29.77 -0.22
N VAL A 589 -3.47 -29.07 0.79
CA VAL A 589 -2.62 -28.45 1.83
C VAL A 589 -2.59 -29.36 3.06
N LYS A 590 -1.39 -29.64 3.58
CA LYS A 590 -1.15 -30.51 4.74
C LYS A 590 -0.01 -29.97 5.61
N ASP A 591 0.11 -30.50 6.81
CA ASP A 591 1.25 -30.24 7.70
C ASP A 591 2.25 -31.41 7.66
N ASP A 592 2.60 -31.88 6.46
CA ASP A 592 3.54 -33.01 6.26
C ASP A 592 4.91 -32.54 5.74
N GLY A 593 5.05 -31.26 5.41
CA GLY A 593 6.29 -30.67 4.93
C GLY A 593 6.66 -31.05 3.50
N ILE A 594 5.76 -31.67 2.73
CA ILE A 594 6.00 -32.09 1.35
C ILE A 594 5.51 -30.99 0.38
N ILE A 595 6.35 -30.59 -0.54
CA ILE A 595 5.99 -29.75 -1.69
C ILE A 595 6.11 -30.62 -2.93
N ASN A 596 4.97 -31.04 -3.48
CA ASN A 596 4.89 -31.83 -4.72
C ASN A 596 3.99 -31.14 -5.71
N ILE A 597 4.56 -30.59 -6.76
CA ILE A 597 3.86 -29.83 -7.81
C ILE A 597 4.06 -30.54 -9.12
N LYS A 598 2.99 -30.89 -9.83
CA LYS A 598 3.01 -31.48 -11.16
C LYS A 598 2.62 -30.44 -12.20
N GLU A 599 3.45 -30.32 -13.22
CA GLU A 599 3.27 -29.36 -14.32
C GLU A 599 3.01 -27.92 -13.82
N GLY A 600 3.78 -27.48 -12.84
CA GLY A 600 3.69 -26.13 -12.29
C GLY A 600 4.01 -25.07 -13.35
N ARG A 601 3.28 -23.95 -13.32
CA ARG A 601 3.43 -22.81 -14.23
C ARG A 601 3.62 -21.52 -13.43
N HIS A 602 4.33 -20.56 -14.00
CA HIS A 602 4.53 -19.27 -13.32
C HIS A 602 3.32 -18.35 -13.56
N PRO A 603 2.52 -18.00 -12.53
CA PRO A 603 1.22 -17.35 -12.72
C PRO A 603 1.31 -16.03 -13.49
N VAL A 604 2.32 -15.23 -13.21
CA VAL A 604 2.49 -13.91 -13.84
C VAL A 604 2.97 -14.04 -15.27
N ILE A 605 3.99 -14.87 -15.51
CA ILE A 605 4.56 -15.02 -16.86
C ILE A 605 3.56 -15.70 -17.78
N GLU A 606 2.87 -16.76 -17.32
CA GLU A 606 1.82 -17.43 -18.07
C GLU A 606 0.76 -16.43 -18.56
N LYS A 607 0.27 -15.56 -17.67
CA LYS A 607 -0.70 -14.53 -18.01
C LYS A 607 -0.16 -13.49 -19.01
N MET A 608 1.15 -13.18 -18.94
CA MET A 608 1.78 -12.22 -19.86
C MET A 608 1.99 -12.77 -21.28
N ILE A 609 2.38 -14.05 -21.40
CA ILE A 609 2.67 -14.66 -22.71
C ILE A 609 1.45 -15.35 -23.34
N GLY A 610 0.36 -15.47 -22.59
CA GLY A 610 -0.86 -16.16 -22.98
C GLY A 610 -0.86 -17.65 -22.61
N ASN A 611 -2.06 -18.16 -22.30
CA ASN A 611 -2.27 -19.54 -21.87
C ASN A 611 -1.73 -20.53 -22.90
N GLY A 612 -1.07 -21.59 -22.41
CA GLY A 612 -0.52 -22.67 -23.24
C GLY A 612 0.87 -22.42 -23.82
N ASN A 613 1.43 -21.22 -23.70
CA ASN A 613 2.78 -20.90 -24.19
C ASN A 613 3.87 -21.09 -23.13
N PHE A 614 3.51 -21.33 -21.89
CA PHE A 614 4.46 -21.56 -20.79
C PHE A 614 4.85 -23.03 -20.72
N VAL A 615 6.13 -23.32 -20.53
CA VAL A 615 6.63 -24.71 -20.36
C VAL A 615 6.49 -25.10 -18.89
N PRO A 616 5.60 -26.05 -18.55
CA PRO A 616 5.37 -26.43 -17.15
C PRO A 616 6.51 -27.30 -16.61
N ASN A 617 6.73 -27.23 -15.28
CA ASN A 617 7.78 -27.98 -14.60
C ASN A 617 7.28 -28.65 -13.33
N ASP A 618 7.79 -29.84 -13.06
CA ASP A 618 7.55 -30.58 -11.84
C ASP A 618 8.49 -30.10 -10.72
N THR A 619 8.03 -30.22 -9.47
CA THR A 619 8.84 -29.93 -8.29
C THR A 619 8.52 -30.93 -7.20
N TYR A 620 9.56 -31.46 -6.57
CA TYR A 620 9.42 -32.29 -5.39
C TYR A 620 10.47 -31.90 -4.34
N LEU A 621 10.00 -31.56 -3.15
CA LEU A 621 10.83 -31.26 -1.95
C LEU A 621 10.14 -31.87 -0.74
N ASP A 622 10.90 -32.44 0.17
CA ASP A 622 10.42 -32.97 1.44
C ASP A 622 11.38 -32.64 2.61
N LYS A 623 11.02 -33.02 3.82
CA LYS A 623 11.85 -32.82 5.00
C LYS A 623 12.89 -33.94 5.21
N ASP A 624 12.67 -35.09 4.64
CA ASP A 624 13.42 -36.32 4.97
C ASP A 624 14.47 -36.70 3.92
N GLY A 625 14.11 -36.71 2.65
CA GLY A 625 14.95 -37.16 1.55
C GLY A 625 15.44 -36.03 0.63
N ASP A 626 14.55 -35.25 0.08
CA ASP A 626 14.82 -34.29 -0.99
C ASP A 626 14.68 -32.85 -0.49
N ARG A 627 15.56 -32.42 0.42
CA ARG A 627 15.50 -31.10 1.06
C ARG A 627 16.06 -29.98 0.19
N LEU A 628 17.14 -30.25 -0.53
CA LEU A 628 17.86 -29.27 -1.32
C LEU A 628 17.99 -29.72 -2.76
N ALA A 629 17.44 -28.97 -3.68
CA ALA A 629 17.57 -29.16 -5.12
C ALA A 629 18.63 -28.20 -5.67
N ILE A 630 19.77 -28.73 -6.12
CA ILE A 630 20.80 -27.94 -6.82
C ILE A 630 20.42 -27.89 -8.30
N ILE A 631 20.24 -26.67 -8.84
CA ILE A 631 19.78 -26.44 -10.20
C ILE A 631 20.90 -25.81 -11.02
N THR A 632 21.50 -26.58 -11.93
CA THR A 632 22.57 -26.12 -12.82
C THR A 632 22.04 -25.72 -14.20
N GLY A 633 22.83 -24.97 -14.93
CA GLY A 633 22.52 -24.49 -16.30
C GLY A 633 22.64 -22.99 -16.49
N PRO A 634 22.49 -22.48 -17.72
CA PRO A 634 22.70 -21.06 -18.04
C PRO A 634 21.57 -20.16 -17.51
N ASN A 635 21.89 -18.88 -17.25
CA ASN A 635 20.96 -17.93 -16.61
C ASN A 635 19.72 -17.63 -17.41
N MET A 636 19.80 -17.58 -18.73
CA MET A 636 18.67 -17.28 -19.60
C MET A 636 17.73 -18.47 -19.81
N ALA A 637 18.07 -19.63 -19.28
CA ALA A 637 17.29 -20.86 -19.48
C ALA A 637 16.03 -20.98 -18.60
N GLY A 638 15.88 -20.10 -17.58
CA GLY A 638 14.65 -20.00 -16.77
C GLY A 638 14.74 -20.52 -15.35
N LYS A 639 15.96 -20.77 -14.78
CA LYS A 639 16.17 -21.21 -13.39
C LYS A 639 15.45 -20.33 -12.37
N SER A 640 15.73 -19.03 -12.37
CA SER A 640 15.12 -18.06 -11.45
C SER A 640 13.61 -17.98 -11.60
N THR A 641 13.08 -18.12 -12.83
CA THR A 641 11.64 -18.20 -13.10
C THR A 641 11.01 -19.42 -12.46
N TYR A 642 11.66 -20.59 -12.60
CA TYR A 642 11.20 -21.83 -12.00
C TYR A 642 11.18 -21.75 -10.45
N MET A 643 12.21 -21.24 -9.85
CA MET A 643 12.26 -21.11 -8.38
C MET A 643 11.19 -20.15 -7.85
N ARG A 644 11.01 -18.98 -8.50
CA ARG A 644 9.94 -18.04 -8.15
C ARG A 644 8.55 -18.65 -8.34
N GLN A 645 8.36 -19.45 -9.38
CA GLN A 645 7.12 -20.21 -9.61
C GLN A 645 6.75 -21.07 -8.41
N VAL A 646 7.70 -21.83 -7.86
CA VAL A 646 7.46 -22.71 -6.70
C VAL A 646 7.06 -21.90 -5.47
N ALA A 647 7.75 -20.78 -5.20
CA ALA A 647 7.39 -19.89 -4.09
C ALA A 647 6.01 -19.28 -4.26
N LEU A 648 5.68 -18.81 -5.48
CA LEU A 648 4.36 -18.21 -5.74
C LEU A 648 3.24 -19.24 -5.64
N ILE A 649 3.44 -20.47 -6.10
CA ILE A 649 2.47 -21.57 -5.95
C ILE A 649 2.24 -21.88 -4.47
N THR A 650 3.30 -21.98 -3.68
CA THR A 650 3.22 -22.19 -2.23
C THR A 650 2.46 -21.05 -1.53
N LEU A 651 2.78 -19.81 -1.86
CA LEU A 651 2.08 -18.64 -1.34
C LEU A 651 0.59 -18.65 -1.72
N MET A 652 0.27 -18.91 -2.99
CA MET A 652 -1.12 -18.99 -3.45
C MET A 652 -1.92 -20.06 -2.71
N ALA A 653 -1.33 -21.24 -2.50
CA ALA A 653 -1.96 -22.32 -1.74
C ALA A 653 -2.29 -21.87 -0.30
N GLN A 654 -1.36 -21.21 0.40
CA GLN A 654 -1.55 -20.76 1.77
C GLN A 654 -2.45 -19.51 1.91
N VAL A 655 -2.68 -18.80 0.84
CA VAL A 655 -3.72 -17.74 0.81
C VAL A 655 -5.12 -18.34 0.66
N GLY A 656 -5.22 -19.58 0.23
CA GLY A 656 -6.48 -20.28 -0.07
C GLY A 656 -6.95 -20.10 -1.51
N SER A 657 -6.02 -19.84 -2.43
CA SER A 657 -6.29 -19.79 -3.87
C SER A 657 -5.94 -21.11 -4.55
N PHE A 658 -6.59 -21.41 -5.66
CA PHE A 658 -6.15 -22.44 -6.58
C PHE A 658 -4.82 -22.06 -7.23
N VAL A 659 -4.04 -23.05 -7.68
CA VAL A 659 -2.65 -22.87 -8.11
C VAL A 659 -2.44 -23.29 -9.58
N PRO A 660 -1.50 -22.65 -10.28
CA PRO A 660 -1.16 -22.95 -11.68
C PRO A 660 -0.37 -24.27 -11.79
N ALA A 661 -1.06 -25.38 -11.64
CA ALA A 661 -0.51 -26.73 -11.77
C ALA A 661 -1.60 -27.69 -12.25
N THR A 662 -1.23 -28.95 -12.63
CA THR A 662 -2.19 -30.02 -12.85
C THR A 662 -2.56 -30.69 -11.52
N GLU A 663 -1.57 -30.87 -10.65
CA GLU A 663 -1.74 -31.35 -9.29
C GLU A 663 -0.74 -30.67 -8.37
N ALA A 664 -1.15 -30.35 -7.14
CA ALA A 664 -0.26 -29.78 -6.15
C ALA A 664 -0.59 -30.29 -4.74
N GLN A 665 0.42 -30.81 -4.03
CA GLN A 665 0.40 -31.04 -2.60
C GLN A 665 1.39 -30.07 -1.97
N ILE A 666 0.93 -29.23 -1.04
CA ILE A 666 1.73 -28.21 -0.42
C ILE A 666 1.72 -28.42 1.09
N GLY A 667 2.87 -28.82 1.65
CA GLY A 667 3.12 -28.79 3.06
C GLY A 667 3.25 -27.34 3.55
N VAL A 668 2.57 -27.00 4.65
CA VAL A 668 2.58 -25.65 5.19
C VAL A 668 4.01 -25.16 5.41
N VAL A 669 4.29 -23.95 4.94
CA VAL A 669 5.57 -23.26 5.04
C VAL A 669 5.43 -22.09 6.00
N ASP A 670 6.33 -22.00 6.97
CA ASP A 670 6.33 -20.94 7.98
C ASP A 670 6.90 -19.62 7.47
N LYS A 671 7.91 -19.70 6.58
CA LYS A 671 8.58 -18.53 6.00
C LYS A 671 9.13 -18.83 4.60
N ILE A 672 9.01 -17.88 3.70
CA ILE A 672 9.65 -17.94 2.38
C ILE A 672 10.82 -16.95 2.38
N PHE A 673 12.01 -17.48 2.15
CA PHE A 673 13.21 -16.69 1.97
C PHE A 673 13.61 -16.68 0.50
N THR A 674 14.02 -15.51 0.00
CA THR A 674 14.49 -15.39 -1.37
C THR A 674 15.77 -14.57 -1.44
N ARG A 675 16.78 -15.14 -2.07
CA ARG A 675 17.96 -14.44 -2.52
C ARG A 675 18.06 -14.60 -4.04
N VAL A 676 17.62 -13.58 -4.78
CA VAL A 676 17.54 -13.60 -6.25
C VAL A 676 18.20 -12.36 -6.81
N GLY A 677 19.30 -12.54 -7.57
CA GLY A 677 19.99 -11.50 -8.34
C GLY A 677 20.49 -10.28 -7.54
N ALA A 678 21.59 -9.69 -7.92
CA ALA A 678 22.02 -8.40 -7.36
C ALA A 678 21.12 -7.28 -7.93
N SER A 679 20.31 -6.65 -7.11
CA SER A 679 19.91 -5.28 -7.40
C SER A 679 21.07 -4.40 -6.92
N ASP A 680 21.71 -3.66 -7.84
CA ASP A 680 22.63 -2.60 -7.48
C ASP A 680 21.88 -1.55 -6.66
N ASP A 681 21.83 -1.74 -5.35
CA ASP A 681 21.33 -0.73 -4.43
C ASP A 681 22.52 0.20 -4.10
N LEU A 682 22.86 1.06 -5.06
CA LEU A 682 23.91 2.06 -4.95
C LEU A 682 23.68 3.06 -3.80
N SER A 683 22.43 3.12 -3.27
CA SER A 683 22.05 4.07 -2.22
C SER A 683 22.71 3.78 -0.87
N MET A 684 23.05 2.52 -0.59
CA MET A 684 23.62 2.10 0.71
C MET A 684 25.15 2.17 0.76
N GLY A 685 25.84 2.46 -0.35
CA GLY A 685 27.29 2.51 -0.40
C GLY A 685 28.01 1.20 -0.04
N GLN A 686 27.25 0.09 0.06
CA GLN A 686 27.77 -1.23 0.39
C GLN A 686 28.09 -2.01 -0.89
N SER A 687 29.13 -2.84 -0.84
CA SER A 687 29.42 -3.79 -1.91
C SER A 687 28.24 -4.76 -2.11
N THR A 688 27.86 -5.03 -3.37
CA THR A 688 26.85 -6.04 -3.72
C THR A 688 27.09 -7.38 -3.06
N PHE A 689 28.35 -7.76 -2.89
CA PHE A 689 28.73 -8.98 -2.17
C PHE A 689 28.44 -8.91 -0.67
N MET A 690 28.65 -7.75 -0.02
CA MET A 690 28.32 -7.58 1.40
C MET A 690 26.83 -7.70 1.64
N VAL A 691 26.00 -7.08 0.79
CA VAL A 691 24.55 -7.19 0.85
C VAL A 691 24.10 -8.65 0.68
N GLU A 692 24.68 -9.35 -0.30
CA GLU A 692 24.43 -10.78 -0.51
C GLU A 692 24.74 -11.60 0.75
N MET A 693 25.89 -11.38 1.36
CA MET A 693 26.31 -12.13 2.56
C MET A 693 25.41 -11.82 3.79
N MET A 694 24.93 -10.60 3.91
CA MET A 694 23.98 -10.23 4.96
C MET A 694 22.62 -10.94 4.78
N GLU A 695 22.13 -11.02 3.54
CA GLU A 695 20.90 -11.75 3.22
C GLU A 695 21.05 -13.24 3.51
N VAL A 696 22.16 -13.84 3.07
CA VAL A 696 22.47 -15.26 3.36
C VAL A 696 22.62 -15.49 4.86
N ALA A 697 23.29 -14.62 5.60
CA ALA A 697 23.43 -14.74 7.05
C ALA A 697 22.07 -14.71 7.76
N THR A 698 21.14 -13.85 7.31
CA THR A 698 19.76 -13.80 7.83
C THR A 698 19.03 -15.13 7.56
N ILE A 699 19.13 -15.65 6.34
CA ILE A 699 18.52 -16.93 5.98
C ILE A 699 19.05 -18.05 6.85
N LEU A 700 20.36 -18.17 7.01
CA LEU A 700 21.01 -19.25 7.81
C LEU A 700 20.68 -19.16 9.30
N LYS A 701 20.37 -17.96 9.80
CA LYS A 701 20.00 -17.74 11.20
C LYS A 701 18.51 -18.02 11.48
N GLU A 702 17.63 -17.72 10.53
CA GLU A 702 16.17 -17.70 10.75
C GLU A 702 15.41 -18.83 10.07
N ALA A 703 16.00 -19.51 9.08
CA ALA A 703 15.33 -20.59 8.39
C ALA A 703 15.14 -21.81 9.29
N THR A 704 13.98 -22.45 9.19
CA THR A 704 13.60 -23.67 9.91
C THR A 704 13.39 -24.82 8.92
N GLU A 705 13.19 -26.02 9.41
CA GLU A 705 12.82 -27.18 8.57
C GLU A 705 11.51 -26.99 7.80
N ASN A 706 10.63 -26.07 8.27
CA ASN A 706 9.37 -25.76 7.63
C ASN A 706 9.50 -24.65 6.59
N SER A 707 10.64 -23.94 6.54
CA SER A 707 10.85 -22.84 5.62
C SER A 707 11.08 -23.29 4.18
N LEU A 708 10.74 -22.42 3.22
CA LEU A 708 11.11 -22.55 1.81
C LEU A 708 12.17 -21.51 1.46
N VAL A 709 13.33 -21.94 1.01
CA VAL A 709 14.48 -21.11 0.71
C VAL A 709 14.76 -21.12 -0.79
N ILE A 710 14.92 -19.94 -1.37
CA ILE A 710 15.30 -19.75 -2.78
C ILE A 710 16.63 -19.02 -2.83
N LEU A 711 17.64 -19.68 -3.35
CA LEU A 711 18.99 -19.14 -3.50
C LEU A 711 19.38 -19.11 -4.97
N ASP A 712 19.64 -17.92 -5.50
CA ASP A 712 20.02 -17.73 -6.89
C ASP A 712 21.43 -17.14 -6.96
N GLU A 713 22.37 -17.97 -7.44
CA GLU A 713 23.75 -17.59 -7.75
C GLU A 713 24.56 -16.99 -6.58
N ILE A 714 24.58 -17.68 -5.47
CA ILE A 714 25.40 -17.29 -4.30
C ILE A 714 26.90 -17.34 -4.62
N GLY A 715 27.67 -16.35 -4.17
CA GLY A 715 29.12 -16.25 -4.28
C GLY A 715 29.61 -15.56 -5.56
N ARG A 716 28.74 -14.91 -6.34
CA ARG A 716 29.13 -14.25 -7.60
C ARG A 716 29.94 -12.98 -7.43
N GLY A 717 29.82 -12.30 -6.30
CA GLY A 717 30.43 -11.00 -6.03
C GLY A 717 31.91 -11.03 -5.59
N THR A 718 32.56 -12.21 -5.58
CA THR A 718 33.94 -12.39 -5.12
C THR A 718 34.74 -13.29 -6.05
N SER A 719 35.95 -13.70 -5.65
CA SER A 719 36.78 -14.61 -6.46
C SER A 719 36.08 -15.97 -6.61
N THR A 720 36.34 -16.67 -7.71
CA THR A 720 35.69 -17.94 -8.04
C THR A 720 35.81 -18.97 -6.92
N TYR A 721 36.99 -19.14 -6.35
CA TYR A 721 37.21 -20.13 -5.28
C TYR A 721 36.59 -19.74 -3.96
N ASP A 722 36.61 -18.46 -3.57
CA ASP A 722 35.93 -17.97 -2.36
C ASP A 722 34.42 -18.13 -2.52
N GLY A 723 33.88 -17.71 -3.68
CA GLY A 723 32.46 -17.84 -3.98
C GLY A 723 31.96 -19.29 -3.96
N LEU A 724 32.71 -20.20 -4.59
CA LEU A 724 32.45 -21.64 -4.57
C LEU A 724 32.49 -22.20 -3.15
N SER A 725 33.52 -21.84 -2.37
CA SER A 725 33.66 -22.33 -0.98
C SER A 725 32.52 -21.89 -0.08
N ILE A 726 32.08 -20.62 -0.24
CA ILE A 726 30.93 -20.11 0.49
C ILE A 726 29.63 -20.83 0.06
N ALA A 727 29.38 -20.93 -1.25
CA ALA A 727 28.20 -21.58 -1.79
C ALA A 727 28.11 -23.05 -1.34
N TRP A 728 29.24 -23.74 -1.33
CA TRP A 728 29.36 -25.12 -0.85
C TRP A 728 28.97 -25.23 0.63
N ALA A 729 29.61 -24.44 1.48
CA ALA A 729 29.37 -24.45 2.91
C ALA A 729 27.93 -24.06 3.26
N VAL A 730 27.32 -23.10 2.54
CA VAL A 730 25.93 -22.70 2.68
C VAL A 730 25.01 -23.86 2.31
N ALA A 731 25.24 -24.54 1.19
CA ALA A 731 24.45 -25.68 0.77
C ALA A 731 24.52 -26.85 1.79
N GLU A 732 25.72 -27.18 2.28
CA GLU A 732 25.91 -28.18 3.34
C GLU A 732 25.18 -27.82 4.64
N TYR A 733 25.25 -26.56 5.06
CA TYR A 733 24.58 -26.10 6.28
C TYR A 733 23.07 -26.23 6.19
N ILE A 734 22.48 -25.77 5.08
CA ILE A 734 21.02 -25.79 4.87
C ILE A 734 20.51 -27.20 4.71
N ALA A 735 21.22 -28.06 3.96
CA ALA A 735 20.82 -29.45 3.77
C ALA A 735 20.93 -30.29 5.03
N ASN A 736 21.74 -29.89 6.01
CA ASN A 736 21.89 -30.60 7.27
C ASN A 736 20.64 -30.45 8.14
N LYS A 737 19.96 -31.57 8.39
CA LYS A 737 18.70 -31.63 9.17
C LYS A 737 18.86 -31.14 10.63
N GLU A 738 20.03 -31.35 11.24
CA GLU A 738 20.30 -30.91 12.61
C GLU A 738 20.58 -29.41 12.72
N LYS A 739 21.01 -28.77 11.64
CA LYS A 739 21.39 -27.36 11.63
C LYS A 739 20.27 -26.44 11.10
N CYS A 740 19.67 -26.78 9.97
CA CYS A 740 18.62 -26.02 9.33
C CYS A 740 17.52 -26.92 8.76
N GLY A 741 17.83 -27.79 7.81
CA GLY A 741 16.90 -28.75 7.21
C GLY A 741 15.82 -28.12 6.31
N ALA A 742 15.96 -26.85 5.91
CA ALA A 742 14.97 -26.13 5.14
C ALA A 742 14.83 -26.66 3.70
N LYS A 743 13.59 -26.68 3.17
CA LYS A 743 13.32 -27.00 1.78
C LYS A 743 13.92 -25.92 0.89
N THR A 744 14.86 -26.29 0.01
CA THR A 744 15.67 -25.29 -0.70
C THR A 744 15.78 -25.56 -2.19
N LEU A 745 15.58 -24.53 -2.98
CA LEU A 745 15.92 -24.47 -4.39
C LEU A 745 17.18 -23.61 -4.57
N PHE A 746 18.26 -24.20 -5.01
CA PHE A 746 19.57 -23.57 -5.13
C PHE A 746 20.05 -23.54 -6.58
N ALA A 747 19.87 -22.40 -7.25
CA ALA A 747 20.39 -22.23 -8.59
C ALA A 747 21.85 -21.76 -8.54
N THR A 748 22.69 -22.41 -9.33
CA THR A 748 24.12 -22.12 -9.37
C THR A 748 24.71 -22.31 -10.77
N HIS A 749 25.85 -21.68 -11.02
CA HIS A 749 26.72 -21.90 -12.16
C HIS A 749 28.02 -22.64 -11.78
N TYR A 750 28.18 -22.96 -10.49
CA TYR A 750 29.26 -23.79 -10.00
C TYR A 750 28.92 -25.25 -10.20
N HIS A 751 29.53 -25.89 -11.22
CA HIS A 751 29.28 -27.30 -11.53
C HIS A 751 29.83 -28.22 -10.46
N GLU A 752 30.84 -27.79 -9.72
CA GLU A 752 31.44 -28.53 -8.61
C GLU A 752 30.44 -28.85 -7.49
N LEU A 753 29.41 -28.02 -7.33
CA LEU A 753 28.36 -28.27 -6.33
C LEU A 753 27.53 -29.54 -6.61
N ILE A 754 27.56 -30.07 -7.83
CA ILE A 754 26.88 -31.32 -8.21
C ILE A 754 27.38 -32.50 -7.36
N GLU A 755 28.68 -32.50 -6.99
CA GLU A 755 29.28 -33.53 -6.14
C GLU A 755 28.69 -33.60 -4.72
N LEU A 756 27.99 -32.55 -4.25
CA LEU A 756 27.36 -32.57 -2.94
C LEU A 756 26.28 -33.63 -2.81
N ALA A 757 25.55 -33.95 -3.87
CA ALA A 757 24.51 -34.97 -3.86
C ALA A 757 25.05 -36.36 -3.55
N ASP A 758 26.33 -36.63 -3.91
CA ASP A 758 26.98 -37.90 -3.62
C ASP A 758 27.59 -37.95 -2.19
N LYS A 759 27.79 -36.76 -1.59
CA LYS A 759 28.47 -36.63 -0.28
C LYS A 759 27.54 -36.41 0.88
N GLN A 760 26.32 -35.91 0.63
CA GLN A 760 25.37 -35.54 1.69
C GLN A 760 23.95 -35.97 1.33
N GLU A 761 23.29 -36.66 2.23
CA GLU A 761 21.86 -37.01 2.10
C GLU A 761 20.98 -35.78 2.12
N GLY A 762 19.91 -35.81 1.34
CA GLY A 762 18.92 -34.72 1.23
C GLY A 762 19.21 -33.71 0.14
N ILE A 763 20.23 -33.95 -0.70
CA ILE A 763 20.55 -33.12 -1.85
C ILE A 763 20.28 -33.88 -3.14
N LYS A 764 19.59 -33.23 -4.07
CA LYS A 764 19.39 -33.72 -5.44
C LYS A 764 19.85 -32.71 -6.48
N ASN A 765 20.38 -33.22 -7.57
CA ASN A 765 20.82 -32.42 -8.69
C ASN A 765 19.74 -32.36 -9.77
N TYR A 766 19.54 -31.16 -10.31
CA TYR A 766 18.69 -30.88 -11.45
C TYR A 766 19.42 -29.99 -12.45
N SER A 767 19.02 -30.13 -13.71
CA SER A 767 19.53 -29.26 -14.77
C SER A 767 18.43 -28.80 -15.69
N ILE A 768 18.70 -27.81 -16.52
CA ILE A 768 17.74 -27.37 -17.55
C ILE A 768 18.03 -28.18 -18.82
N ALA A 769 16.99 -28.82 -19.34
CA ALA A 769 17.07 -29.58 -20.58
C ALA A 769 17.41 -28.66 -21.76
N VAL A 770 18.41 -29.07 -22.51
CA VAL A 770 18.94 -28.36 -23.69
C VAL A 770 18.85 -29.29 -24.88
N LYS A 771 18.53 -28.74 -26.03
CA LYS A 771 18.55 -29.47 -27.30
C LYS A 771 19.55 -28.81 -28.25
N GLU A 772 20.56 -29.54 -28.64
CA GLU A 772 21.52 -29.10 -29.61
C GLU A 772 20.95 -29.25 -31.04
N LYS A 773 21.10 -28.25 -31.86
CA LYS A 773 20.73 -28.21 -33.26
C LYS A 773 21.88 -27.63 -34.10
N GLY A 774 22.87 -28.47 -34.38
CA GLY A 774 24.10 -28.06 -35.06
C GLY A 774 24.97 -27.15 -34.14
N GLU A 775 25.27 -25.93 -34.58
CA GLU A 775 25.99 -24.93 -33.76
C GLU A 775 25.09 -24.15 -32.82
N ASP A 776 23.76 -24.30 -32.91
CA ASP A 776 22.78 -23.57 -32.10
C ASP A 776 22.24 -24.44 -30.97
N ILE A 777 21.96 -23.81 -29.83
CA ILE A 777 21.39 -24.46 -28.65
C ILE A 777 20.00 -23.88 -28.41
N ILE A 778 19.05 -24.79 -28.23
CA ILE A 778 17.66 -24.45 -27.87
C ILE A 778 17.42 -24.83 -26.41
N PHE A 779 17.17 -23.85 -25.56
CA PHE A 779 16.78 -24.10 -24.17
C PHE A 779 15.32 -24.53 -24.13
N LEU A 780 15.08 -25.77 -23.68
CA LEU A 780 13.74 -26.33 -23.61
C LEU A 780 12.94 -25.79 -22.40
N ARG A 781 13.59 -25.08 -21.48
CA ARG A 781 13.01 -24.54 -20.24
C ARG A 781 12.36 -25.60 -19.35
N LYS A 782 12.75 -26.87 -19.53
CA LYS A 782 12.28 -28.02 -18.74
C LYS A 782 13.38 -28.39 -17.73
N ILE A 783 13.03 -28.48 -16.47
CA ILE A 783 13.90 -28.97 -15.40
C ILE A 783 13.88 -30.48 -15.43
N VAL A 784 15.03 -31.09 -15.41
CA VAL A 784 15.22 -32.56 -15.45
C VAL A 784 16.18 -32.96 -14.32
N GLU A 785 16.01 -34.18 -13.81
CA GLU A 785 16.88 -34.74 -12.80
C GLU A 785 18.29 -34.99 -13.39
N GLY A 786 19.32 -34.74 -12.60
CA GLY A 786 20.73 -34.87 -12.98
C GLY A 786 21.41 -33.51 -13.16
N GLY A 787 22.71 -33.49 -12.93
CA GLY A 787 23.55 -32.30 -13.17
C GLY A 787 24.03 -32.23 -14.61
N THR A 788 24.44 -31.02 -15.06
CA THR A 788 25.16 -30.86 -16.34
C THR A 788 26.50 -30.19 -16.06
N ASP A 789 27.54 -30.73 -16.65
CA ASP A 789 28.91 -30.21 -16.57
C ASP A 789 29.21 -29.25 -17.72
N GLU A 790 28.30 -29.05 -18.65
CA GLU A 790 28.52 -28.26 -19.84
C GLU A 790 28.33 -26.75 -19.56
N SER A 791 29.27 -25.96 -20.07
CA SER A 791 29.24 -24.49 -20.00
C SER A 791 28.61 -23.91 -21.26
N TYR A 792 27.48 -23.22 -21.10
CA TYR A 792 26.74 -22.61 -22.22
C TYR A 792 26.95 -21.10 -22.37
N GLY A 793 27.86 -20.50 -21.60
CA GLY A 793 28.07 -19.03 -21.57
C GLY A 793 28.41 -18.44 -22.94
N ILE A 794 29.23 -19.10 -23.73
CA ILE A 794 29.65 -18.64 -25.07
C ILE A 794 28.50 -18.74 -26.06
N HIS A 795 27.66 -19.76 -25.96
CA HIS A 795 26.42 -19.88 -26.76
C HIS A 795 25.42 -18.77 -26.45
N VAL A 796 25.25 -18.43 -25.17
CA VAL A 796 24.42 -17.27 -24.77
C VAL A 796 24.98 -15.96 -25.31
N ALA A 797 26.31 -15.76 -25.27
CA ALA A 797 26.96 -14.58 -25.85
C ALA A 797 26.70 -14.47 -27.36
N ARG A 798 26.69 -15.62 -28.06
CA ARG A 798 26.36 -15.70 -29.49
C ARG A 798 24.92 -15.31 -29.77
N LEU A 799 23.97 -15.83 -28.98
CA LEU A 799 22.55 -15.48 -29.07
C LEU A 799 22.28 -14.00 -28.75
N ALA A 800 23.06 -13.42 -27.84
CA ALA A 800 23.00 -12.00 -27.50
C ALA A 800 23.59 -11.06 -28.57
N GLY A 801 24.16 -11.60 -29.67
CA GLY A 801 24.71 -10.81 -30.77
C GLY A 801 26.16 -10.41 -30.59
N VAL A 802 26.93 -11.00 -29.68
CA VAL A 802 28.40 -10.79 -29.59
C VAL A 802 29.05 -11.21 -30.88
N PRO A 803 29.97 -10.39 -31.46
CA PRO A 803 30.59 -10.69 -32.76
C PRO A 803 31.23 -12.09 -32.83
N LYS A 804 31.01 -12.79 -33.93
CA LYS A 804 31.49 -14.19 -34.14
C LYS A 804 32.97 -14.38 -33.89
N ILE A 805 33.79 -13.38 -34.22
CA ILE A 805 35.24 -13.41 -33.96
C ILE A 805 35.54 -13.54 -32.45
N VAL A 806 34.79 -12.83 -31.62
CA VAL A 806 34.97 -12.84 -30.16
C VAL A 806 34.51 -14.19 -29.59
N THR A 807 33.33 -14.66 -29.99
CA THR A 807 32.76 -15.92 -29.48
C THR A 807 33.60 -17.13 -29.92
N LYS A 808 34.15 -17.13 -31.16
CA LYS A 808 35.07 -18.18 -31.63
C LYS A 808 36.37 -18.19 -30.83
N ARG A 809 36.92 -17.00 -30.53
CA ARG A 809 38.12 -16.91 -29.71
C ARG A 809 37.86 -17.36 -28.26
N ALA A 810 36.70 -17.07 -27.71
CA ALA A 810 36.27 -17.56 -26.41
C ALA A 810 36.18 -19.09 -26.36
N ASP A 811 35.65 -19.76 -27.39
CA ASP A 811 35.63 -21.23 -27.51
C ASP A 811 37.05 -21.83 -27.51
N GLU A 812 37.97 -21.24 -28.23
CA GLU A 812 39.40 -21.67 -28.26
C GLU A 812 40.04 -21.56 -26.88
N ILE A 813 39.76 -20.47 -26.15
CA ILE A 813 40.29 -20.22 -24.79
C ILE A 813 39.67 -21.23 -23.81
N LEU A 814 38.31 -21.42 -23.85
CA LEU A 814 37.60 -22.37 -22.99
C LEU A 814 38.22 -23.77 -23.14
N THR A 815 38.31 -24.26 -24.37
CA THR A 815 38.93 -25.58 -24.66
C THR A 815 40.37 -25.70 -24.10
N SER A 816 41.16 -24.64 -24.14
CA SER A 816 42.49 -24.64 -23.59
C SER A 816 42.52 -24.68 -22.05
N LEU A 817 41.54 -24.05 -21.40
CA LEU A 817 41.43 -24.05 -19.94
C LEU A 817 40.92 -25.41 -19.42
N GLU A 818 39.94 -26.02 -20.07
CA GLU A 818 39.43 -27.34 -19.75
C GLU A 818 40.49 -28.44 -19.90
N ARG A 819 41.28 -28.39 -20.97
CA ARG A 819 42.44 -29.30 -21.13
C ARG A 819 43.43 -29.19 -19.99
N LYS A 820 43.74 -27.98 -19.51
CA LYS A 820 44.67 -27.76 -18.38
C LYS A 820 44.11 -28.34 -17.08
N SER A 821 42.82 -28.26 -16.82
CA SER A 821 42.16 -28.84 -15.64
C SER A 821 42.14 -30.37 -15.69
N MET A 822 41.90 -30.98 -16.87
CA MET A 822 41.97 -32.45 -17.03
C MET A 822 43.36 -33.00 -16.84
N PHE A 823 44.41 -32.26 -17.20
CA PHE A 823 45.80 -32.72 -16.98
C PHE A 823 46.26 -32.64 -15.53
N SER A 824 45.70 -31.71 -14.72
CA SER A 824 45.93 -31.68 -13.26
C SER A 824 45.22 -32.78 -12.51
N GLY A 825 44.01 -33.20 -12.92
CA GLY A 825 43.27 -34.30 -12.29
C GLY A 825 43.84 -35.72 -12.53
N LYS A 826 44.45 -36.00 -13.69
CA LYS A 826 45.00 -37.33 -13.99
C LYS A 826 46.38 -37.62 -13.33
N LYS A 827 47.02 -36.65 -12.69
CA LYS A 827 48.26 -36.85 -11.91
C LYS A 827 48.00 -37.34 -10.47
N GLN A 828 46.76 -37.26 -9.97
CA GLN A 828 46.42 -37.66 -8.59
C GLN A 828 46.03 -39.12 -8.41
N GLU A 829 45.69 -39.89 -9.47
CA GLU A 829 45.30 -41.28 -9.30
C GLU A 829 46.46 -42.31 -9.22
N LYS A 830 47.73 -41.93 -9.35
CA LYS A 830 48.88 -42.86 -9.27
C LYS A 830 49.78 -42.71 -8.08
N GLU A 831 49.57 -41.77 -7.17
CA GLU A 831 50.42 -41.67 -5.95
C GLU A 831 49.58 -41.49 -4.66
N ASN A 832 48.72 -42.46 -4.37
CA ASN A 832 48.16 -42.58 -3.04
C ASN A 832 49.01 -43.49 -2.19
N LYS A 833 50.03 -42.94 -1.56
CA LYS A 833 50.60 -43.31 -0.26
C LYS A 833 51.58 -42.23 0.21
N LYS A 834 51.09 -41.31 0.93
CA LYS A 834 51.65 -40.56 2.09
C LYS A 834 51.16 -39.13 2.13
N VAL A 835 50.48 -38.86 3.17
CA VAL A 835 50.03 -37.61 3.75
C VAL A 835 51.06 -36.49 3.61
N VAL A 836 50.58 -35.29 3.17
CA VAL A 836 50.80 -34.00 3.84
C VAL A 836 49.91 -32.91 3.17
N GLU A 837 49.12 -32.18 3.97
CA GLU A 837 48.37 -30.99 3.67
C GLU A 837 49.23 -29.87 3.03
N GLY A 838 48.67 -29.14 2.05
CA GLY A 838 49.30 -27.91 1.56
C GLY A 838 48.58 -27.36 0.33
N GLN A 839 47.91 -26.22 0.50
CA GLN A 839 47.34 -25.34 -0.51
C GLN A 839 48.26 -25.08 -1.69
N PHE A 840 47.72 -25.17 -2.94
CA PHE A 840 48.43 -24.77 -4.16
C PHE A 840 47.88 -23.45 -4.71
N ASP A 841 48.75 -22.43 -4.71
CA ASP A 841 48.57 -21.15 -5.38
C ASP A 841 49.67 -20.96 -6.47
N MET A 842 49.37 -20.25 -7.54
CA MET A 842 50.31 -19.98 -8.66
C MET A 842 51.61 -19.26 -8.17
N PHE A 843 51.55 -18.64 -7.01
CA PHE A 843 52.74 -18.12 -6.30
C PHE A 843 53.65 -19.25 -5.80
N ASN A 844 53.10 -20.41 -5.49
CA ASN A 844 53.84 -21.56 -5.01
C ASN A 844 54.68 -22.27 -6.10
N PHE A 845 54.35 -22.12 -7.38
CA PHE A 845 55.13 -22.72 -8.47
C PHE A 845 56.49 -22.02 -8.63
N LYS A 846 56.52 -20.70 -8.56
CA LYS A 846 57.76 -19.92 -8.53
C LYS A 846 58.58 -20.16 -7.27
N LEU A 847 57.90 -20.30 -6.12
CA LEU A 847 58.52 -20.62 -4.85
C LEU A 847 59.10 -22.07 -4.81
N ALA A 848 58.43 -23.02 -5.42
CA ALA A 848 58.91 -24.39 -5.52
C ALA A 848 60.12 -24.52 -6.44
N GLU A 849 60.18 -23.75 -7.53
CA GLU A 849 61.33 -23.69 -8.44
C GLU A 849 62.54 -23.04 -7.78
N ILE A 850 62.29 -22.00 -6.98
CA ILE A 850 63.34 -21.32 -6.19
C ILE A 850 63.85 -22.23 -5.05
N ALA A 851 62.95 -22.94 -4.35
CA ALA A 851 63.32 -23.90 -3.31
C ALA A 851 64.17 -25.04 -3.89
N HIS A 852 63.83 -25.54 -5.07
CA HIS A 852 64.60 -26.59 -5.76
C HIS A 852 65.97 -26.12 -6.22
N GLU A 853 66.17 -24.86 -6.56
CA GLU A 853 67.49 -24.27 -6.88
C GLU A 853 68.32 -24.05 -5.61
N ILE A 854 67.69 -23.71 -4.51
CA ILE A 854 68.39 -23.56 -3.21
C ILE A 854 68.84 -24.94 -2.66
N ASP A 855 68.00 -25.96 -2.79
CA ASP A 855 68.36 -27.33 -2.34
C ASP A 855 69.47 -27.99 -3.14
N LYS A 856 69.73 -27.53 -4.33
CA LYS A 856 70.89 -28.02 -5.16
C LYS A 856 72.26 -27.44 -4.77
N VAL A 857 72.25 -26.46 -3.89
CA VAL A 857 73.49 -25.74 -3.52
C VAL A 857 74.14 -26.39 -2.31
N ASP A 858 75.28 -26.98 -2.49
CA ASP A 858 76.03 -27.51 -1.35
C ASP A 858 76.81 -26.37 -0.67
N LEU A 859 76.34 -26.03 0.54
CA LEU A 859 76.89 -24.93 1.33
C LEU A 859 78.29 -25.10 1.78
N ASN A 860 78.84 -26.33 1.73
CA ASN A 860 80.25 -26.62 2.14
C ASN A 860 81.30 -26.39 0.99
N GLU A 861 80.85 -26.37 -0.26
CA GLU A 861 81.71 -26.12 -1.44
C GLU A 861 81.57 -24.72 -2.03
N LEU A 862 80.65 -23.84 -1.47
CA LEU A 862 80.33 -22.53 -2.03
C LEU A 862 81.40 -21.50 -1.73
N THR A 863 81.97 -20.90 -2.76
CA THR A 863 82.80 -19.69 -2.62
C THR A 863 81.91 -18.44 -2.42
N PRO A 864 82.47 -17.36 -1.82
CA PRO A 864 81.70 -16.13 -1.61
C PRO A 864 81.16 -15.51 -2.93
N ILE A 865 81.84 -15.73 -4.05
CA ILE A 865 81.43 -15.26 -5.38
C ILE A 865 80.29 -16.11 -5.93
N ASP A 866 80.33 -17.42 -5.71
CA ASP A 866 79.27 -18.31 -6.17
C ASP A 866 77.99 -18.10 -5.34
N ALA A 867 78.10 -17.80 -4.08
CA ALA A 867 76.95 -17.43 -3.22
C ALA A 867 76.26 -16.17 -3.74
N LEU A 868 77.04 -15.13 -4.12
CA LEU A 868 76.46 -13.89 -4.68
C LEU A 868 75.80 -14.12 -6.04
N ASN A 869 76.38 -14.93 -6.92
CA ASN A 869 75.81 -15.29 -8.21
C ASN A 869 74.52 -16.09 -8.08
N THR A 870 74.40 -16.98 -7.10
CA THR A 870 73.22 -17.76 -6.80
C THR A 870 72.17 -16.86 -6.26
N LEU A 871 72.43 -15.93 -5.36
CA LEU A 871 71.48 -14.92 -4.87
C LEU A 871 70.97 -14.01 -5.98
N VAL A 872 71.82 -13.61 -6.95
CA VAL A 872 71.36 -12.80 -8.12
C VAL A 872 70.46 -13.60 -8.99
N LYS A 873 70.75 -14.88 -9.29
CA LYS A 873 69.88 -15.78 -10.04
C LYS A 873 68.52 -15.99 -9.35
N ILE A 874 68.47 -16.17 -8.03
CA ILE A 874 67.25 -16.30 -7.25
C ILE A 874 66.41 -15.01 -7.33
N LYS A 875 67.05 -13.84 -7.18
CA LYS A 875 66.41 -12.52 -7.26
C LYS A 875 65.85 -12.20 -8.64
N GLU A 876 66.50 -12.66 -9.72
CA GLU A 876 65.96 -12.51 -11.08
C GLU A 876 64.75 -13.41 -11.34
N LYS A 877 64.69 -14.62 -10.76
CA LYS A 877 63.51 -15.51 -10.83
C LYS A 877 62.38 -15.09 -9.90
N MET A 878 62.61 -14.28 -8.90
CA MET A 878 61.57 -13.68 -8.04
C MET A 878 60.85 -12.50 -8.68
N LYS A 879 61.48 -11.85 -9.66
CA LYS A 879 60.83 -10.83 -10.47
C LYS A 879 59.95 -11.47 -11.59
#